data_bf7ac1d2356dce0d77d11924373b05ba
#
_entry.id   bf7ac1d2356dce0d77d11924373b05ba
#
_cell.length_a   1.000
_cell.length_b   1.000
_cell.length_c   1.000
_cell.angle_alpha   90.00
_cell.angle_beta   90.00
_cell.angle_gamma   90.00
#
_symmetry.space_group_name_H-M   'P 1'
#
loop_
_entity.id
_entity.type
_entity.pdbx_description
1 polymer ?
#
loop_
_entity_poly.entity_id
_entity_poly.type
_entity_poly.pdbx_seq_one_letter_code
_entity_poly.pdbx_strand_id
1 'polypeptide(L)'
;MSHFRCLLFTLASLIVAAQAALAQPRFDFDTSPGHLPKTVVPERYALSLTLDPEATQFTGQALLSLRVRESVAAITLHASKLTARRAYLGRRLLAVTTDEINQTWTLTPTDGQPIAPGAHLLSLDYDGQVGSTGSGLFQAPYPLSGKTVRMLATQLEAIFARSVFPSFDEPAFRTVFELTVRAPIGYEVLSNMNLSSSVDDGPMRIHHFAPTPPMPAYLVAVAVGQFDALAAHAAGVPLRVLSAPGKRDQGAYALAALQQLLPYFNDYFGLPYALPKLDLLAVPSNRRGAMEDWGLISFAERALLVDPATSGTEKRRRVFDIVAHEVAHQWFGNLVTAASWQEIWLNEAFATWLASKASDHFNPEWQLPLRQRQDLEGALARDAGAATRAIRSGPVLEDRVFDVFDDITYAKGGAVLTMLERWIGPDNFRRGLAQYMQDRQFSNATAGDLWFHFGKASGHDVGSVAATWTDQPGFPLVEVSSRCEDGQTRVELGQRRFTTSGHAAPALWQIPIVLSHDGIVRTVLLDQATQTLLLPGCPAQPTLLNPAGDGFYRVAYAPAQKASLAAAYAKLPAAAQVTLLSDSFALAQAGSLPMSDYLDLLTALPKVQGPGRSALVAQAGTGLNFLALALAATPAQAPLLVAARALLAPELDAVGWLPHAGESSETESLRSALIVLLAKFDDPTTVAQALAHFDADEAGRQPLPAAIRSAVIEATGRHADAPRFEQLSARLLKAQGEQDLWLYARALSSNRDPALARRVLALSLRSELPNNVAPWLPGMVGEQPAHAAMAYSFVAEHWAELAERAGDMFGSRAWLLPSASHSFNDLAAAQRLRADQQRLAGAPGAAPAARVTAQIELQSQVRERESERLIKALEATARLLRSRL
;
A
#
# COMPACT_ATOMS: atom_id res chain seq x y z
N MET A 1 50.22 -22.68 12.87
CA MET A 1 49.20 -21.58 12.85
C MET A 1 48.56 -21.32 11.46
N SER A 2 49.19 -21.78 10.37
CA SER A 2 48.66 -21.60 8.99
C SER A 2 47.54 -22.60 8.60
N HIS A 3 47.59 -23.82 9.08
CA HIS A 3 46.60 -24.86 8.79
C HIS A 3 45.26 -24.71 9.52
N PHE A 4 45.23 -23.99 10.66
CA PHE A 4 44.03 -23.72 11.41
C PHE A 4 43.17 -22.57 10.79
N ARG A 5 43.82 -21.66 10.05
CA ARG A 5 43.10 -20.59 9.31
C ARG A 5 42.44 -21.09 8.04
N CYS A 6 43.05 -22.08 7.33
CA CYS A 6 42.41 -22.69 6.16
C CYS A 6 41.19 -23.54 6.53
N LEU A 7 41.19 -24.25 7.68
CA LEU A 7 40.02 -25.03 8.12
C LEU A 7 38.86 -24.15 8.57
N LEU A 8 39.12 -22.99 9.19
CA LEU A 8 38.08 -22.05 9.57
C LEU A 8 37.46 -21.34 8.36
N PHE A 9 38.23 -21.08 7.29
CA PHE A 9 37.68 -20.51 6.04
C PHE A 9 36.86 -21.53 5.25
N THR A 10 37.26 -22.81 5.23
CA THR A 10 36.47 -23.88 4.60
C THR A 10 35.23 -24.25 5.40
N LEU A 11 35.28 -24.22 6.73
CA LEU A 11 34.06 -24.38 7.56
C LEU A 11 33.09 -23.20 7.43
N ALA A 12 33.59 -21.97 7.37
CA ALA A 12 32.74 -20.79 7.14
C ALA A 12 32.13 -20.80 5.74
N SER A 13 32.87 -21.24 4.72
CA SER A 13 32.35 -21.43 3.35
C SER A 13 31.33 -22.57 3.25
N LEU A 14 31.51 -23.65 4.02
CA LEU A 14 30.57 -24.76 4.12
C LEU A 14 29.32 -24.41 4.94
N ILE A 15 29.40 -23.53 5.93
CA ILE A 15 28.25 -23.03 6.69
C ILE A 15 27.44 -22.04 5.86
N VAL A 16 28.06 -21.23 5.00
CA VAL A 16 27.37 -20.36 4.02
C VAL A 16 26.78 -21.19 2.88
N ALA A 17 27.40 -22.29 2.48
CA ALA A 17 26.86 -23.21 1.46
C ALA A 17 25.79 -24.17 2.02
N ALA A 18 25.71 -24.37 3.33
CA ALA A 18 24.69 -25.23 3.97
C ALA A 18 23.41 -24.48 4.37
N GLN A 19 23.33 -23.19 4.13
CA GLN A 19 22.05 -22.49 3.92
C GLN A 19 21.58 -22.65 2.45
N ALA A 20 21.95 -23.76 1.81
CA ALA A 20 21.34 -24.21 0.57
C ALA A 20 19.84 -24.28 0.79
N ALA A 21 19.12 -23.45 0.08
CA ALA A 21 17.70 -23.29 0.07
C ALA A 21 17.00 -24.65 0.27
N LEU A 22 16.55 -24.93 1.48
CA LEU A 22 15.51 -25.91 1.69
C LEU A 22 14.34 -25.38 0.86
N ALA A 23 13.96 -26.11 -0.19
CA ALA A 23 12.80 -25.76 -1.00
C ALA A 23 11.65 -25.43 -0.05
N GLN A 24 11.07 -24.24 -0.21
CA GLN A 24 10.00 -23.81 0.69
C GLN A 24 8.91 -24.87 0.67
N PRO A 25 8.40 -25.30 1.84
CA PRO A 25 7.46 -26.42 1.90
C PRO A 25 6.14 -26.03 1.22
N ARG A 26 5.53 -26.98 0.52
CA ARG A 26 4.17 -26.85 0.00
C ARG A 26 3.18 -26.84 1.16
N PHE A 27 1.99 -26.29 0.91
CA PHE A 27 0.95 -26.20 1.93
C PHE A 27 0.55 -27.58 2.47
N ASP A 28 0.59 -27.68 3.77
CA ASP A 28 0.03 -28.74 4.58
C ASP A 28 -0.71 -28.09 5.76
N PHE A 29 -2.00 -28.39 5.91
CA PHE A 29 -2.84 -27.80 6.95
C PHE A 29 -2.27 -28.07 8.35
N ASP A 30 -1.78 -29.29 8.63
CA ASP A 30 -1.37 -29.69 9.97
C ASP A 30 -0.08 -28.96 10.42
N THR A 31 0.79 -28.59 9.50
CA THR A 31 2.05 -27.91 9.77
C THR A 31 1.99 -26.40 9.52
N SER A 32 0.89 -25.88 8.97
CA SER A 32 0.76 -24.44 8.73
C SER A 32 0.75 -23.65 10.05
N PRO A 33 1.45 -22.51 10.14
CA PRO A 33 1.47 -21.69 11.34
C PRO A 33 0.09 -21.19 11.75
N GLY A 34 -0.16 -21.12 13.05
CA GLY A 34 -1.40 -20.62 13.65
C GLY A 34 -1.37 -20.75 15.16
N HIS A 35 -2.29 -20.12 15.86
CA HIS A 35 -2.45 -20.16 17.32
C HIS A 35 -3.42 -21.24 17.77
N LEU A 36 -4.46 -21.51 16.96
CA LEU A 36 -5.48 -22.46 17.31
C LEU A 36 -5.03 -23.90 17.08
N PRO A 37 -5.34 -24.81 18.01
CA PRO A 37 -5.11 -26.24 17.83
C PRO A 37 -5.88 -26.79 16.62
N LYS A 38 -5.22 -27.62 15.81
CA LYS A 38 -5.82 -28.26 14.62
C LYS A 38 -6.50 -29.58 14.93
N THR A 39 -6.65 -29.90 16.19
CA THR A 39 -7.40 -31.06 16.70
C THR A 39 -8.90 -30.91 16.51
N VAL A 40 -9.40 -29.66 16.40
CA VAL A 40 -10.78 -29.33 16.09
C VAL A 40 -10.82 -28.47 14.84
N VAL A 41 -11.57 -28.90 13.82
CA VAL A 41 -11.64 -28.23 12.52
C VAL A 41 -13.10 -27.88 12.20
N PRO A 42 -13.42 -26.63 11.85
CA PRO A 42 -14.74 -26.24 11.39
C PRO A 42 -15.00 -26.73 9.97
N GLU A 43 -16.20 -27.29 9.73
CA GLU A 43 -16.64 -27.71 8.40
C GLU A 43 -17.70 -26.75 7.82
N ARG A 44 -18.53 -26.14 8.67
CA ARG A 44 -19.58 -25.20 8.26
C ARG A 44 -19.97 -24.28 9.41
N TYR A 45 -20.26 -23.03 9.08
CA TYR A 45 -20.92 -22.05 9.93
C TYR A 45 -22.31 -21.72 9.38
N ALA A 46 -23.34 -21.78 10.24
CA ALA A 46 -24.59 -21.08 10.03
C ALA A 46 -24.62 -19.91 11.02
N LEU A 47 -24.49 -18.69 10.49
CA LEU A 47 -24.45 -17.46 11.26
C LEU A 47 -25.78 -16.73 11.15
N SER A 48 -26.37 -16.38 12.29
CA SER A 48 -27.57 -15.54 12.36
C SER A 48 -27.26 -14.27 13.12
N LEU A 49 -27.36 -13.11 12.46
CA LEU A 49 -27.07 -11.80 13.04
C LEU A 49 -28.34 -10.94 13.06
N THR A 50 -28.65 -10.30 14.19
CA THR A 50 -29.68 -9.25 14.26
C THR A 50 -28.98 -7.90 14.29
N LEU A 51 -29.15 -7.13 13.20
CA LEU A 51 -28.43 -5.90 12.93
C LEU A 51 -29.40 -4.74 12.76
N ASP A 52 -29.14 -3.64 13.46
CA ASP A 52 -29.83 -2.38 13.28
C ASP A 52 -28.78 -1.26 13.08
N PRO A 53 -28.81 -0.53 11.95
CA PRO A 53 -27.85 0.56 11.68
C PRO A 53 -27.83 1.66 12.76
N GLU A 54 -28.89 1.84 13.52
CA GLU A 54 -28.97 2.86 14.57
C GLU A 54 -28.56 2.33 15.97
N ALA A 55 -28.37 0.99 16.12
CA ALA A 55 -27.97 0.39 17.39
C ALA A 55 -26.43 0.38 17.55
N THR A 56 -25.96 0.42 18.79
CA THR A 56 -24.54 0.28 19.14
C THR A 56 -24.15 -1.15 19.54
N GLN A 57 -25.12 -2.04 19.57
CA GLN A 57 -24.95 -3.45 19.89
C GLN A 57 -25.71 -4.32 18.90
N PHE A 58 -25.26 -5.56 18.75
CA PHE A 58 -25.96 -6.57 17.95
C PHE A 58 -26.02 -7.89 18.68
N THR A 59 -26.89 -8.78 18.23
CA THR A 59 -26.98 -10.15 18.76
C THR A 59 -26.64 -11.14 17.66
N GLY A 60 -25.96 -12.22 18.02
CA GLY A 60 -25.56 -13.27 17.10
C GLY A 60 -25.82 -14.66 17.63
N GLN A 61 -26.08 -15.57 16.68
CA GLN A 61 -26.04 -17.00 16.91
C GLN A 61 -25.07 -17.62 15.90
N ALA A 62 -24.18 -18.48 16.34
CA ALA A 62 -23.27 -19.25 15.51
C ALA A 62 -23.50 -20.74 15.73
N LEU A 63 -23.88 -21.45 14.69
CA LEU A 63 -24.00 -22.90 14.68
C LEU A 63 -22.88 -23.48 13.83
N LEU A 64 -21.92 -24.16 14.46
CA LEU A 64 -20.72 -24.69 13.82
C LEU A 64 -20.80 -26.21 13.73
N SER A 65 -20.69 -26.73 12.51
CA SER A 65 -20.37 -28.15 12.30
C SER A 65 -18.87 -28.32 12.45
N LEU A 66 -18.44 -29.11 13.41
CA LEU A 66 -17.05 -29.34 13.77
C LEU A 66 -16.66 -30.80 13.57
N ARG A 67 -15.42 -31.01 13.15
CA ARG A 67 -14.74 -32.31 13.22
C ARG A 67 -13.69 -32.28 14.30
N VAL A 68 -13.91 -33.07 15.35
CA VAL A 68 -12.91 -33.34 16.39
C VAL A 68 -12.06 -34.51 15.92
N ARG A 69 -10.77 -34.31 15.75
CA ARG A 69 -9.83 -35.29 15.16
C ARG A 69 -9.27 -36.27 16.23
N GLU A 70 -9.11 -35.78 17.45
CA GLU A 70 -8.69 -36.56 18.62
C GLU A 70 -9.44 -36.09 19.85
N SER A 71 -9.44 -36.92 20.94
CA SER A 71 -10.13 -36.55 22.16
C SER A 71 -9.54 -35.29 22.80
N VAL A 72 -10.37 -34.29 23.07
CA VAL A 72 -9.95 -32.99 23.62
C VAL A 72 -10.76 -32.67 24.90
N ALA A 73 -10.13 -31.98 25.85
CA ALA A 73 -10.79 -31.54 27.07
C ALA A 73 -11.72 -30.32 26.81
N ALA A 74 -11.36 -29.48 25.86
CA ALA A 74 -12.09 -28.25 25.53
C ALA A 74 -11.91 -27.89 24.05
N ILE A 75 -12.76 -27.00 23.55
CA ILE A 75 -12.62 -26.36 22.20
C ILE A 75 -12.17 -24.93 22.43
N THR A 76 -11.10 -24.53 21.76
CA THR A 76 -10.62 -23.14 21.73
C THR A 76 -10.91 -22.52 20.38
N LEU A 77 -11.47 -21.30 20.37
CA LEU A 77 -11.70 -20.49 19.19
C LEU A 77 -11.50 -19.00 19.51
N HIS A 78 -11.30 -18.18 18.48
CA HIS A 78 -11.14 -16.75 18.65
C HIS A 78 -12.47 -16.06 18.94
N ALA A 79 -12.46 -15.12 19.87
CA ALA A 79 -13.57 -14.22 20.18
C ALA A 79 -13.04 -12.98 20.89
N SER A 80 -13.41 -11.81 20.42
CA SER A 80 -12.96 -10.52 20.97
C SER A 80 -14.15 -9.55 21.05
N LYS A 81 -14.31 -8.86 22.17
CA LYS A 81 -15.42 -7.88 22.38
C LYS A 81 -16.82 -8.52 22.22
N LEU A 82 -16.92 -9.84 22.39
CA LEU A 82 -18.17 -10.59 22.39
C LEU A 82 -18.48 -11.06 23.81
N THR A 83 -19.76 -11.17 24.12
CA THR A 83 -20.25 -11.72 25.39
C THR A 83 -21.05 -12.98 25.12
N ALA A 84 -20.56 -14.11 25.61
CA ALA A 84 -21.27 -15.39 25.48
C ALA A 84 -22.51 -15.42 26.38
N ARG A 85 -23.66 -15.77 25.79
CA ARG A 85 -24.91 -16.02 26.54
C ARG A 85 -25.12 -17.51 26.82
N ARG A 86 -24.91 -18.32 25.78
CA ARG A 86 -25.11 -19.78 25.85
C ARG A 86 -24.11 -20.49 24.93
N ALA A 87 -23.61 -21.63 25.39
CA ALA A 87 -22.74 -22.49 24.61
C ALA A 87 -23.13 -23.97 24.82
N TYR A 88 -23.41 -24.68 23.73
CA TYR A 88 -23.75 -26.09 23.73
C TYR A 88 -23.00 -26.87 22.67
N LEU A 89 -22.55 -28.08 23.03
CA LEU A 89 -22.06 -29.07 22.07
C LEU A 89 -23.12 -30.20 21.95
N GLY A 90 -23.94 -30.14 20.89
CA GLY A 90 -25.16 -30.92 20.82
C GLY A 90 -26.12 -30.57 21.96
N ARG A 91 -26.26 -31.47 22.93
CA ARG A 91 -27.07 -31.24 24.14
C ARG A 91 -26.22 -30.93 25.38
N ARG A 92 -24.91 -31.01 25.31
CA ARG A 92 -23.99 -30.78 26.44
C ARG A 92 -23.80 -29.28 26.62
N LEU A 93 -24.01 -28.81 27.86
CA LEU A 93 -23.71 -27.44 28.24
C LEU A 93 -22.18 -27.23 28.31
N LEU A 94 -21.68 -26.13 27.78
CA LEU A 94 -20.28 -25.74 27.86
C LEU A 94 -20.12 -24.51 28.77
N ALA A 95 -19.10 -24.55 29.62
CA ALA A 95 -18.60 -23.36 30.31
C ALA A 95 -17.69 -22.59 29.35
N VAL A 96 -17.86 -21.26 29.29
CA VAL A 96 -17.05 -20.36 28.46
C VAL A 96 -16.06 -19.62 29.35
N THR A 97 -14.78 -19.77 29.06
CA THR A 97 -13.71 -18.98 29.69
C THR A 97 -13.11 -18.05 28.65
N THR A 98 -13.08 -16.77 28.95
CA THR A 98 -12.52 -15.74 28.05
C THR A 98 -11.07 -15.43 28.40
N ASP A 99 -10.19 -15.43 27.42
CA ASP A 99 -8.84 -14.87 27.48
C ASP A 99 -8.80 -13.60 26.60
N GLU A 100 -8.78 -12.43 27.25
CA GLU A 100 -8.79 -11.15 26.54
C GLU A 100 -7.45 -10.84 25.86
N ILE A 101 -6.33 -11.37 26.37
CA ILE A 101 -4.99 -11.15 25.82
C ILE A 101 -4.85 -11.90 24.50
N ASN A 102 -5.22 -13.17 24.50
CA ASN A 102 -5.16 -14.02 23.31
C ASN A 102 -6.44 -13.93 22.47
N GLN A 103 -7.44 -13.15 22.90
CA GLN A 103 -8.72 -12.97 22.22
C GLN A 103 -9.42 -14.29 21.90
N THR A 104 -9.46 -15.21 22.88
CA THR A 104 -10.04 -16.55 22.72
C THR A 104 -11.11 -16.86 23.72
N TRP A 105 -12.03 -17.74 23.33
CA TRP A 105 -12.91 -18.48 24.20
C TRP A 105 -12.46 -19.94 24.29
N THR A 106 -12.35 -20.46 25.50
CA THR A 106 -12.20 -21.90 25.80
C THR A 106 -13.52 -22.44 26.26
N LEU A 107 -14.06 -23.42 25.55
CA LEU A 107 -15.36 -24.02 25.73
C LEU A 107 -15.19 -25.41 26.36
N THR A 108 -15.49 -25.56 27.65
CA THR A 108 -15.27 -26.77 28.41
C THR A 108 -16.59 -27.42 28.79
N PRO A 109 -16.81 -28.72 28.51
CA PRO A 109 -18.02 -29.43 28.96
C PRO A 109 -18.20 -29.40 30.48
N THR A 110 -19.38 -28.98 30.92
CA THR A 110 -19.67 -28.85 32.37
C THR A 110 -19.81 -30.20 33.11
N ASP A 111 -19.97 -31.29 32.37
CA ASP A 111 -20.00 -32.64 32.90
C ASP A 111 -18.61 -33.25 33.17
N GLY A 112 -17.53 -32.49 32.86
CA GLY A 112 -16.15 -32.91 33.06
C GLY A 112 -15.66 -34.04 32.14
N GLN A 113 -16.48 -34.50 31.18
CA GLN A 113 -16.07 -35.53 30.22
C GLN A 113 -15.41 -34.93 29.01
N PRO A 114 -14.36 -35.52 28.46
CA PRO A 114 -13.72 -35.05 27.22
C PRO A 114 -14.69 -35.13 26.04
N ILE A 115 -14.36 -34.38 25.00
CA ILE A 115 -15.06 -34.39 23.73
C ILE A 115 -14.41 -35.48 22.87
N ALA A 116 -15.20 -36.49 22.49
CA ALA A 116 -14.71 -37.61 21.68
C ALA A 116 -14.43 -37.19 20.23
N PRO A 117 -13.52 -37.89 19.53
CA PRO A 117 -13.34 -37.73 18.09
C PRO A 117 -14.67 -37.98 17.34
N GLY A 118 -14.86 -37.18 16.25
CA GLY A 118 -16.08 -37.31 15.44
C GLY A 118 -16.67 -35.97 15.03
N ALA A 119 -17.85 -36.02 14.42
CA ALA A 119 -18.63 -34.85 14.03
C ALA A 119 -19.44 -34.32 15.23
N HIS A 120 -19.37 -33.02 15.45
CA HIS A 120 -20.09 -32.36 16.54
C HIS A 120 -20.75 -31.08 16.03
N LEU A 121 -21.81 -30.68 16.72
CA LEU A 121 -22.54 -29.43 16.45
C LEU A 121 -22.38 -28.51 17.66
N LEU A 122 -21.67 -27.41 17.47
CA LEU A 122 -21.45 -26.36 18.47
C LEU A 122 -22.43 -25.23 18.24
N SER A 123 -23.24 -24.87 19.23
CA SER A 123 -24.17 -23.74 19.21
C SER A 123 -23.73 -22.68 20.22
N LEU A 124 -23.61 -21.45 19.74
CA LEU A 124 -23.18 -20.29 20.51
C LEU A 124 -24.18 -19.15 20.32
N ASP A 125 -24.76 -18.65 21.41
CA ASP A 125 -25.53 -17.40 21.46
C ASP A 125 -24.68 -16.32 22.11
N TYR A 126 -24.61 -15.13 21.50
CA TYR A 126 -23.72 -14.07 21.98
C TYR A 126 -24.24 -12.66 21.65
N ASP A 127 -23.67 -11.67 22.33
CA ASP A 127 -23.82 -10.24 22.07
C ASP A 127 -22.50 -9.66 21.59
N GLY A 128 -22.57 -8.67 20.72
CA GLY A 128 -21.42 -7.94 20.23
C GLY A 128 -21.64 -6.43 20.19
N GLN A 129 -20.55 -5.69 20.01
CA GLN A 129 -20.55 -4.24 19.91
C GLN A 129 -20.41 -3.80 18.45
N VAL A 130 -21.17 -2.78 18.05
CA VAL A 130 -21.00 -2.10 16.75
C VAL A 130 -19.94 -1.01 16.90
N GLY A 131 -18.87 -1.12 16.11
CA GLY A 131 -17.77 -0.17 16.14
C GLY A 131 -18.07 1.14 15.39
N SER A 132 -17.17 2.13 15.56
CA SER A 132 -17.20 3.41 14.84
C SER A 132 -15.89 3.69 14.09
N THR A 133 -14.97 2.74 14.09
CA THR A 133 -13.59 2.95 13.64
C THR A 133 -13.24 2.23 12.33
N GLY A 134 -14.20 1.57 11.67
CA GLY A 134 -14.00 0.91 10.38
C GLY A 134 -13.37 -0.47 10.46
N SER A 135 -13.42 -1.16 11.60
CA SER A 135 -12.97 -2.54 11.79
C SER A 135 -14.04 -3.39 12.49
N GLY A 136 -14.08 -4.67 12.19
CA GLY A 136 -15.16 -5.56 12.61
C GLY A 136 -16.48 -5.18 11.95
N LEU A 137 -17.58 -5.19 12.68
CA LEU A 137 -18.85 -4.61 12.28
C LEU A 137 -18.91 -3.15 12.77
N PHE A 138 -19.10 -2.20 11.87
CA PHE A 138 -19.04 -0.79 12.20
C PHE A 138 -20.14 0.05 11.54
N GLN A 139 -20.46 1.19 12.16
CA GLN A 139 -21.34 2.23 11.60
C GLN A 139 -20.54 3.16 10.68
N ALA A 140 -21.10 3.43 9.50
CA ALA A 140 -20.62 4.41 8.53
C ALA A 140 -21.67 5.52 8.39
N PRO A 141 -21.54 6.67 9.06
CA PRO A 141 -22.49 7.76 8.99
C PRO A 141 -22.37 8.53 7.67
N TYR A 142 -23.52 8.97 7.13
CA TYR A 142 -23.59 9.83 5.95
C TYR A 142 -24.81 10.75 6.01
N PRO A 143 -24.79 11.93 5.36
CA PRO A 143 -25.92 12.83 5.31
C PRO A 143 -26.97 12.35 4.30
N LEU A 144 -28.25 12.35 4.67
CA LEU A 144 -29.37 12.09 3.78
C LEU A 144 -30.54 12.98 4.15
N SER A 145 -31.02 13.83 3.23
CA SER A 145 -32.16 14.74 3.43
C SER A 145 -32.05 15.61 4.72
N GLY A 146 -30.82 16.12 4.99
CA GLY A 146 -30.54 16.98 6.15
C GLY A 146 -30.42 16.26 7.50
N LYS A 147 -30.47 14.90 7.50
CA LYS A 147 -30.26 14.07 8.69
C LYS A 147 -29.00 13.23 8.51
N THR A 148 -28.35 12.87 9.61
CA THR A 148 -27.32 11.84 9.63
C THR A 148 -28.00 10.48 9.73
N VAL A 149 -27.81 9.64 8.72
CA VAL A 149 -28.18 8.23 8.71
C VAL A 149 -26.95 7.36 8.72
N ARG A 150 -27.11 6.07 9.01
CA ARG A 150 -25.98 5.14 9.17
C ARG A 150 -26.15 3.92 8.28
N MET A 151 -25.03 3.47 7.74
CA MET A 151 -24.85 2.17 7.13
C MET A 151 -24.07 1.30 8.09
N LEU A 152 -24.37 0.02 8.22
CA LEU A 152 -23.49 -0.97 8.80
C LEU A 152 -22.66 -1.61 7.68
N ALA A 153 -21.40 -1.84 7.93
CA ALA A 153 -20.51 -2.60 7.07
C ALA A 153 -19.52 -3.41 7.92
N THR A 154 -18.97 -4.46 7.33
CA THR A 154 -17.89 -5.25 7.93
C THR A 154 -16.55 -4.92 7.29
N GLN A 155 -15.46 -5.05 8.08
CA GLN A 155 -14.07 -5.12 7.65
C GLN A 155 -13.35 -6.09 8.60
N LEU A 156 -13.09 -7.30 8.12
CA LEU A 156 -12.67 -8.40 8.98
C LEU A 156 -11.20 -8.80 8.85
N GLU A 157 -10.50 -8.35 7.84
CA GLU A 157 -9.07 -8.56 7.70
C GLU A 157 -8.26 -7.66 8.67
N ALA A 158 -7.21 -8.14 9.31
CA ALA A 158 -6.72 -9.53 9.26
C ALA A 158 -7.43 -10.41 10.31
N ILE A 159 -7.71 -9.88 11.52
CA ILE A 159 -8.13 -10.63 12.70
C ILE A 159 -9.40 -10.05 13.34
N PHE A 160 -10.30 -9.47 12.56
CA PHE A 160 -11.50 -8.83 13.09
C PHE A 160 -12.77 -9.67 12.94
N ALA A 161 -12.72 -10.85 12.27
CA ALA A 161 -13.88 -11.76 12.26
C ALA A 161 -14.28 -12.17 13.66
N ARG A 162 -13.31 -12.38 14.53
CA ARG A 162 -13.49 -12.71 15.96
C ARG A 162 -14.21 -11.64 16.78
N SER A 163 -14.36 -10.42 16.25
CA SER A 163 -15.12 -9.36 16.91
C SER A 163 -16.58 -9.30 16.45
N VAL A 164 -16.94 -10.11 15.43
CA VAL A 164 -18.30 -10.17 14.87
C VAL A 164 -18.96 -11.53 15.17
N PHE A 165 -18.19 -12.60 15.11
CA PHE A 165 -18.65 -13.93 15.49
C PHE A 165 -17.50 -14.78 16.04
N PRO A 166 -17.78 -15.68 17.00
CA PRO A 166 -16.77 -16.62 17.50
C PRO A 166 -16.30 -17.52 16.34
N SER A 167 -14.98 -17.58 16.09
CA SER A 167 -14.45 -18.16 14.85
C SER A 167 -13.09 -18.82 15.00
N PHE A 168 -12.77 -19.71 14.06
CA PHE A 168 -11.40 -20.11 13.78
C PHE A 168 -10.80 -19.07 12.81
N ASP A 169 -10.38 -17.92 13.38
CA ASP A 169 -10.02 -16.70 12.68
C ASP A 169 -8.55 -16.71 12.25
N GLU A 170 -8.17 -17.72 11.48
CA GLU A 170 -6.85 -17.88 10.87
C GLU A 170 -7.01 -18.28 9.40
N PRO A 171 -6.15 -17.82 8.48
CA PRO A 171 -6.29 -18.06 7.04
C PRO A 171 -6.37 -19.54 6.64
N ALA A 172 -5.69 -20.43 7.38
CA ALA A 172 -5.68 -21.86 7.11
C ALA A 172 -7.04 -22.55 7.31
N PHE A 173 -7.91 -22.00 8.15
CA PHE A 173 -9.24 -22.58 8.40
C PHE A 173 -10.25 -22.07 7.37
N ARG A 174 -10.35 -22.76 6.25
CA ARG A 174 -11.37 -22.48 5.23
C ARG A 174 -12.62 -23.31 5.50
N THR A 175 -13.77 -22.67 5.47
CA THR A 175 -15.06 -23.32 5.75
C THR A 175 -16.20 -22.66 4.97
N VAL A 176 -17.33 -23.34 4.88
CA VAL A 176 -18.55 -22.82 4.26
C VAL A 176 -19.29 -21.95 5.27
N PHE A 177 -19.68 -20.73 4.83
CA PHE A 177 -20.52 -19.83 5.61
C PHE A 177 -21.92 -19.75 5.01
N GLU A 178 -22.92 -19.87 5.86
CA GLU A 178 -24.32 -19.62 5.52
C GLU A 178 -24.83 -18.50 6.44
N LEU A 179 -25.18 -17.38 5.85
CA LEU A 179 -25.51 -16.17 6.58
C LEU A 179 -27.02 -15.91 6.57
N THR A 180 -27.55 -15.62 7.76
CA THR A 180 -28.90 -15.09 7.97
C THR A 180 -28.78 -13.75 8.68
N VAL A 181 -29.42 -12.70 8.14
CA VAL A 181 -29.41 -11.36 8.75
C VAL A 181 -30.83 -10.91 8.99
N ARG A 182 -31.13 -10.54 10.21
CA ARG A 182 -32.38 -9.91 10.62
C ARG A 182 -32.14 -8.42 10.76
N ALA A 183 -32.78 -7.59 9.92
CA ALA A 183 -32.60 -6.14 9.88
C ALA A 183 -33.95 -5.41 9.82
N PRO A 184 -34.05 -4.11 10.21
CA PRO A 184 -35.29 -3.34 10.11
C PRO A 184 -35.82 -3.27 8.68
N ILE A 185 -37.13 -3.35 8.50
CA ILE A 185 -37.78 -3.15 7.19
C ILE A 185 -37.44 -1.75 6.67
N GLY A 186 -37.07 -1.64 5.39
CA GLY A 186 -36.63 -0.39 4.75
C GLY A 186 -35.13 -0.27 4.56
N TYR A 187 -34.36 -1.17 5.13
CA TYR A 187 -32.94 -1.35 4.80
C TYR A 187 -32.72 -2.52 3.87
N GLU A 188 -31.79 -2.38 2.93
CA GLU A 188 -31.25 -3.48 2.11
C GLU A 188 -30.09 -4.16 2.85
N VAL A 189 -30.00 -5.47 2.72
CA VAL A 189 -28.89 -6.26 3.28
C VAL A 189 -28.10 -6.87 2.14
N LEU A 190 -26.78 -6.66 2.17
CA LEU A 190 -25.84 -7.19 1.20
C LEU A 190 -24.91 -8.19 1.89
N SER A 191 -24.46 -9.21 1.16
CA SER A 191 -23.47 -10.18 1.61
C SER A 191 -22.68 -10.76 0.44
N ASN A 192 -21.73 -11.66 0.72
CA ASN A 192 -20.91 -12.38 -0.25
C ASN A 192 -21.72 -13.01 -1.38
N MET A 193 -22.81 -13.69 -1.02
CA MET A 193 -23.62 -14.50 -1.94
C MET A 193 -24.96 -13.86 -2.27
N ASN A 194 -25.67 -14.44 -3.23
CA ASN A 194 -27.03 -14.02 -3.56
C ASN A 194 -28.00 -14.26 -2.40
N LEU A 195 -28.95 -13.35 -2.25
CA LEU A 195 -30.11 -13.54 -1.39
C LEU A 195 -30.94 -14.72 -1.91
N SER A 196 -31.17 -15.72 -1.07
CA SER A 196 -31.96 -16.92 -1.39
C SER A 196 -33.45 -16.70 -1.07
N SER A 197 -33.73 -16.04 0.05
CA SER A 197 -35.12 -15.73 0.47
C SER A 197 -35.12 -14.59 1.51
N SER A 198 -36.27 -13.97 1.64
CA SER A 198 -36.52 -13.03 2.74
C SER A 198 -37.94 -13.18 3.27
N VAL A 199 -38.13 -13.00 4.57
CA VAL A 199 -39.41 -13.13 5.26
C VAL A 199 -39.55 -12.01 6.27
N ASP A 200 -40.72 -11.37 6.28
CA ASP A 200 -41.04 -10.32 7.27
C ASP A 200 -41.27 -10.93 8.65
N ASP A 201 -40.71 -10.32 9.69
CA ASP A 201 -40.78 -10.71 11.09
C ASP A 201 -41.09 -9.49 11.96
N GLY A 202 -42.34 -9.07 11.97
CA GLY A 202 -42.80 -7.83 12.61
C GLY A 202 -42.17 -6.58 11.97
N PRO A 203 -41.44 -5.74 12.72
CA PRO A 203 -40.77 -4.55 12.18
C PRO A 203 -39.42 -4.87 11.49
N MET A 204 -39.03 -6.13 11.53
CA MET A 204 -37.77 -6.62 10.97
C MET A 204 -38.06 -7.49 9.76
N ARG A 205 -37.03 -7.74 8.94
CA ARG A 205 -37.03 -8.70 7.85
C ARG A 205 -35.81 -9.62 8.01
N ILE A 206 -36.03 -10.89 7.85
CA ILE A 206 -35.00 -11.92 7.88
C ILE A 206 -34.56 -12.18 6.43
N HIS A 207 -33.28 -12.08 6.17
CA HIS A 207 -32.63 -12.29 4.88
C HIS A 207 -31.76 -13.53 4.96
N HIS A 208 -32.00 -14.54 4.12
CA HIS A 208 -31.20 -15.75 4.00
C HIS A 208 -30.36 -15.69 2.74
N PHE A 209 -29.05 -15.87 2.89
CA PHE A 209 -28.11 -15.89 1.78
C PHE A 209 -27.70 -17.32 1.41
N ALA A 210 -27.37 -17.54 0.14
CA ALA A 210 -26.82 -18.81 -0.31
C ALA A 210 -25.49 -19.12 0.38
N PRO A 211 -25.14 -20.40 0.60
CA PRO A 211 -23.86 -20.76 1.19
C PRO A 211 -22.67 -20.30 0.33
N THR A 212 -21.58 -19.89 0.97
CA THR A 212 -20.32 -19.58 0.28
C THR A 212 -19.58 -20.85 -0.13
N PRO A 213 -18.67 -20.80 -1.11
CA PRO A 213 -17.59 -21.78 -1.17
C PRO A 213 -16.77 -21.79 0.11
N PRO A 214 -15.90 -22.80 0.35
CA PRO A 214 -14.97 -22.78 1.47
C PRO A 214 -14.04 -21.57 1.40
N MET A 215 -14.05 -20.72 2.43
CA MET A 215 -13.23 -19.51 2.52
C MET A 215 -12.81 -19.23 3.98
N PRO A 216 -11.76 -18.45 4.24
CA PRO A 216 -11.39 -18.03 5.60
C PRO A 216 -12.42 -17.03 6.17
N ALA A 217 -12.45 -16.93 7.49
CA ALA A 217 -13.43 -16.10 8.21
C ALA A 217 -13.34 -14.61 7.87
N TYR A 218 -12.14 -14.10 7.59
CA TYR A 218 -11.93 -12.68 7.30
C TYR A 218 -12.61 -12.19 6.01
N LEU A 219 -12.99 -13.10 5.09
CA LEU A 219 -13.69 -12.77 3.85
C LEU A 219 -15.24 -12.69 3.99
N VAL A 220 -15.78 -12.92 5.17
CA VAL A 220 -17.22 -12.79 5.43
C VAL A 220 -17.61 -11.32 5.40
N ALA A 221 -18.58 -10.98 4.53
CA ALA A 221 -19.01 -9.61 4.35
C ALA A 221 -20.51 -9.45 4.59
N VAL A 222 -20.85 -8.35 5.29
CA VAL A 222 -22.23 -7.89 5.51
C VAL A 222 -22.28 -6.37 5.41
N ALA A 223 -23.29 -5.86 4.71
CA ALA A 223 -23.65 -4.45 4.80
C ALA A 223 -25.16 -4.30 4.95
N VAL A 224 -25.61 -3.35 5.76
CA VAL A 224 -27.02 -3.01 5.98
C VAL A 224 -27.19 -1.50 5.81
N GLY A 225 -28.00 -1.08 4.85
CA GLY A 225 -28.13 0.35 4.55
C GLY A 225 -29.22 0.66 3.53
N GLN A 226 -29.23 1.92 3.12
CA GLN A 226 -29.96 2.37 1.94
C GLN A 226 -28.93 2.61 0.85
N PHE A 227 -29.16 2.05 -0.36
CA PHE A 227 -28.20 2.09 -1.44
C PHE A 227 -28.82 2.58 -2.74
N ASP A 228 -28.07 3.40 -3.47
CA ASP A 228 -28.24 3.56 -4.90
C ASP A 228 -27.33 2.55 -5.62
N ALA A 229 -27.82 1.95 -6.70
CA ALA A 229 -27.06 0.94 -7.45
C ALA A 229 -26.99 1.25 -8.94
N LEU A 230 -25.82 1.04 -9.53
CA LEU A 230 -25.62 0.81 -10.97
C LEU A 230 -25.39 -0.67 -11.21
N ALA A 231 -26.01 -1.21 -12.26
CA ALA A 231 -25.89 -2.62 -12.59
C ALA A 231 -25.43 -2.84 -14.03
N ALA A 232 -24.65 -3.90 -14.24
CA ALA A 232 -24.15 -4.36 -15.53
C ALA A 232 -23.95 -5.87 -15.51
N HIS A 233 -23.41 -6.42 -16.61
CA HIS A 233 -22.99 -7.81 -16.71
C HIS A 233 -21.65 -7.90 -17.42
N ALA A 234 -20.80 -8.84 -17.01
CA ALA A 234 -19.60 -9.21 -17.74
C ALA A 234 -19.29 -10.70 -17.50
N ALA A 235 -18.82 -11.41 -18.52
CA ALA A 235 -18.49 -12.83 -18.47
C ALA A 235 -19.61 -13.73 -17.88
N GLY A 236 -20.89 -13.37 -18.07
CA GLY A 236 -22.05 -14.08 -17.51
C GLY A 236 -22.35 -13.78 -16.03
N VAL A 237 -21.60 -12.89 -15.40
CA VAL A 237 -21.74 -12.52 -13.99
C VAL A 237 -22.48 -11.18 -13.87
N PRO A 238 -23.54 -11.08 -13.04
CA PRO A 238 -24.15 -9.81 -12.66
C PRO A 238 -23.16 -8.97 -11.83
N LEU A 239 -23.04 -7.69 -12.18
CA LEU A 239 -22.14 -6.73 -11.55
C LEU A 239 -22.95 -5.55 -11.02
N ARG A 240 -22.62 -5.07 -9.82
CA ARG A 240 -23.23 -3.85 -9.28
C ARG A 240 -22.14 -2.94 -8.67
N VAL A 241 -22.35 -1.64 -8.76
CA VAL A 241 -21.69 -0.64 -7.92
C VAL A 241 -22.74 0.02 -7.07
N LEU A 242 -22.57 -0.06 -5.75
CA LEU A 242 -23.48 0.44 -4.75
C LEU A 242 -22.84 1.60 -3.98
N SER A 243 -23.64 2.61 -3.67
CA SER A 243 -23.22 3.79 -2.91
C SER A 243 -24.34 4.28 -1.99
N ALA A 244 -24.01 5.15 -1.07
CA ALA A 244 -25.02 5.91 -0.35
C ALA A 244 -25.91 6.70 -1.33
N PRO A 245 -27.22 6.91 -1.02
CA PRO A 245 -28.15 7.62 -1.89
C PRO A 245 -27.64 8.99 -2.35
N GLY A 246 -27.89 9.31 -3.62
CA GLY A 246 -27.48 10.56 -4.28
C GLY A 246 -26.10 10.53 -4.93
N LYS A 247 -25.37 9.39 -4.86
CA LYS A 247 -24.02 9.25 -5.45
C LYS A 247 -23.96 8.21 -6.58
N ARG A 248 -25.11 7.71 -7.05
CA ARG A 248 -25.23 6.65 -8.03
C ARG A 248 -24.31 6.85 -9.25
N ASP A 249 -24.39 8.01 -9.88
CA ASP A 249 -23.69 8.27 -11.15
C ASP A 249 -22.18 8.36 -11.00
N GLN A 250 -21.66 8.61 -9.79
CA GLN A 250 -20.23 8.60 -9.50
C GLN A 250 -19.62 7.17 -9.55
N GLY A 251 -20.45 6.13 -9.47
CA GLY A 251 -20.01 4.73 -9.61
C GLY A 251 -19.82 4.27 -11.06
N ALA A 252 -20.20 5.08 -12.06
CA ALA A 252 -20.19 4.65 -13.46
C ALA A 252 -18.80 4.26 -13.99
N TYR A 253 -17.77 5.00 -13.59
CA TYR A 253 -16.40 4.73 -14.01
C TYR A 253 -15.88 3.38 -13.44
N ALA A 254 -16.13 3.12 -12.16
CA ALA A 254 -15.74 1.87 -11.52
C ALA A 254 -16.50 0.65 -12.12
N LEU A 255 -17.78 0.82 -12.46
CA LEU A 255 -18.55 -0.24 -13.12
C LEU A 255 -18.00 -0.55 -14.52
N ALA A 256 -17.63 0.47 -15.29
CA ALA A 256 -17.00 0.28 -16.59
C ALA A 256 -15.63 -0.41 -16.50
N ALA A 257 -14.83 -0.06 -15.48
CA ALA A 257 -13.55 -0.74 -15.19
C ALA A 257 -13.80 -2.23 -14.84
N LEU A 258 -14.77 -2.51 -13.96
CA LEU A 258 -15.10 -3.88 -13.56
C LEU A 258 -15.53 -4.75 -14.74
N GLN A 259 -16.32 -4.18 -15.70
CA GLN A 259 -16.74 -4.88 -16.92
C GLN A 259 -15.57 -5.28 -17.83
N GLN A 260 -14.46 -4.53 -17.80
CA GLN A 260 -13.24 -4.85 -18.55
C GLN A 260 -12.36 -5.85 -17.78
N LEU A 261 -12.18 -5.64 -16.48
CA LEU A 261 -11.26 -6.40 -15.63
C LEU A 261 -11.69 -7.85 -15.42
N LEU A 262 -12.98 -8.11 -15.19
CA LEU A 262 -13.44 -9.46 -14.88
C LEU A 262 -13.19 -10.46 -16.03
N PRO A 263 -13.55 -10.19 -17.31
CA PRO A 263 -13.19 -11.05 -18.43
C PRO A 263 -11.69 -11.18 -18.65
N TYR A 264 -10.93 -10.09 -18.44
CA TYR A 264 -9.48 -10.07 -18.57
C TYR A 264 -8.81 -11.07 -17.60
N PHE A 265 -9.20 -11.04 -16.31
CA PHE A 265 -8.65 -11.98 -15.34
C PHE A 265 -9.14 -13.42 -15.55
N ASN A 266 -10.39 -13.63 -15.97
CA ASN A 266 -10.86 -14.96 -16.39
C ASN A 266 -9.95 -15.56 -17.46
N ASP A 267 -9.60 -14.78 -18.48
CA ASP A 267 -8.71 -15.23 -19.57
C ASP A 267 -7.27 -15.40 -19.08
N TYR A 268 -6.78 -14.43 -18.26
CA TYR A 268 -5.40 -14.46 -17.78
C TYR A 268 -5.09 -15.73 -16.98
N PHE A 269 -6.00 -16.11 -16.07
CA PHE A 269 -5.87 -17.33 -15.25
C PHE A 269 -6.35 -18.61 -15.92
N GLY A 270 -7.15 -18.51 -16.99
CA GLY A 270 -7.81 -19.65 -17.59
C GLY A 270 -8.86 -20.28 -16.66
N LEU A 271 -9.35 -19.53 -15.67
CA LEU A 271 -10.38 -19.94 -14.69
C LEU A 271 -11.44 -18.83 -14.58
N PRO A 272 -12.73 -19.18 -14.75
CA PRO A 272 -13.79 -18.20 -14.57
C PRO A 272 -13.88 -17.76 -13.10
N TYR A 273 -14.41 -16.55 -12.89
CA TYR A 273 -14.79 -16.08 -11.57
C TYR A 273 -15.74 -17.04 -10.87
N ALA A 274 -15.49 -17.34 -9.60
CA ALA A 274 -16.10 -18.48 -8.92
C ALA A 274 -17.51 -18.22 -8.36
N LEU A 275 -17.91 -16.94 -8.15
CA LEU A 275 -19.18 -16.62 -7.51
C LEU A 275 -20.26 -16.15 -8.51
N PRO A 276 -21.55 -16.24 -8.15
CA PRO A 276 -22.66 -15.92 -9.05
C PRO A 276 -22.93 -14.41 -9.21
N LYS A 277 -22.23 -13.54 -8.50
CA LYS A 277 -22.33 -12.09 -8.58
C LYS A 277 -21.02 -11.44 -8.14
N LEU A 278 -20.80 -10.16 -8.50
CA LEU A 278 -19.75 -9.32 -7.95
C LEU A 278 -20.26 -7.90 -7.74
N ASP A 279 -20.27 -7.48 -6.48
CA ASP A 279 -20.69 -6.15 -6.05
C ASP A 279 -19.48 -5.34 -5.58
N LEU A 280 -19.42 -4.05 -5.94
CA LEU A 280 -18.51 -3.05 -5.38
C LEU A 280 -19.32 -2.09 -4.53
N LEU A 281 -18.99 -1.98 -3.24
CA LEU A 281 -19.71 -1.15 -2.28
C LEU A 281 -18.85 0.05 -1.86
N ALA A 282 -19.31 1.27 -2.13
CA ALA A 282 -18.73 2.50 -1.58
C ALA A 282 -19.25 2.71 -0.15
N VAL A 283 -18.39 2.56 0.84
CA VAL A 283 -18.71 2.74 2.25
C VAL A 283 -18.31 4.16 2.67
N PRO A 284 -19.28 4.99 3.13
CA PRO A 284 -19.01 6.32 3.64
C PRO A 284 -18.06 6.28 4.85
N SER A 285 -17.23 7.30 5.00
CA SER A 285 -16.35 7.46 6.17
C SER A 285 -15.42 6.26 6.45
N ASN A 286 -15.22 5.36 5.46
CA ASN A 286 -14.26 4.27 5.57
C ASN A 286 -12.83 4.82 5.55
N ARG A 287 -11.95 4.28 6.37
CA ARG A 287 -10.62 4.85 6.61
C ARG A 287 -9.59 4.47 5.59
N ARG A 288 -9.74 3.33 4.91
CA ARG A 288 -8.74 2.79 3.98
C ARG A 288 -9.28 2.55 2.58
N GLY A 289 -8.39 2.21 1.66
CA GLY A 289 -8.63 2.04 0.25
C GLY A 289 -9.81 1.13 -0.05
N ALA A 290 -9.61 -0.18 0.07
CA ALA A 290 -10.62 -1.18 -0.20
C ALA A 290 -10.35 -2.49 0.57
N MET A 291 -11.21 -3.48 0.38
CA MET A 291 -11.14 -4.83 0.93
C MET A 291 -11.77 -5.80 -0.07
N GLU A 292 -11.07 -6.87 -0.36
CA GLU A 292 -11.39 -7.87 -1.36
C GLU A 292 -12.54 -8.82 -0.99
N ASP A 293 -13.37 -8.53 -0.03
CA ASP A 293 -14.46 -9.40 0.44
C ASP A 293 -15.13 -10.18 -0.70
N TRP A 294 -15.11 -11.51 -0.63
CA TRP A 294 -15.46 -12.34 -1.78
C TRP A 294 -16.90 -12.13 -2.24
N GLY A 295 -17.09 -11.55 -3.43
CA GLY A 295 -18.40 -11.25 -4.02
C GLY A 295 -19.05 -9.94 -3.57
N LEU A 296 -18.49 -9.25 -2.55
CA LEU A 296 -18.94 -7.94 -2.08
C LEU A 296 -17.72 -7.10 -1.67
N ILE A 297 -16.95 -6.65 -2.65
CA ILE A 297 -15.74 -5.84 -2.43
C ILE A 297 -16.15 -4.48 -1.83
N SER A 298 -15.58 -4.12 -0.68
CA SER A 298 -15.89 -2.87 -0.01
C SER A 298 -14.78 -1.83 -0.25
N PHE A 299 -15.17 -0.57 -0.47
CA PHE A 299 -14.27 0.54 -0.77
C PHE A 299 -14.58 1.74 0.11
N ALA A 300 -13.57 2.52 0.46
CA ALA A 300 -13.82 3.91 0.82
C ALA A 300 -14.42 4.65 -0.38
N GLU A 301 -15.39 5.54 -0.16
CA GLU A 301 -16.00 6.32 -1.25
C GLU A 301 -14.95 6.98 -2.16
N ARG A 302 -13.90 7.57 -1.54
CA ARG A 302 -12.81 8.20 -2.28
C ARG A 302 -11.95 7.23 -3.11
N ALA A 303 -12.04 5.92 -2.89
CA ALA A 303 -11.31 4.90 -3.64
C ALA A 303 -12.12 4.32 -4.80
N LEU A 304 -13.45 4.51 -4.83
CA LEU A 304 -14.34 3.95 -5.84
C LEU A 304 -15.06 5.02 -6.67
N LEU A 305 -15.56 6.09 -6.04
CA LEU A 305 -16.42 7.05 -6.68
C LEU A 305 -15.63 8.12 -7.43
N VAL A 306 -16.06 8.42 -8.66
CA VAL A 306 -15.50 9.44 -9.55
C VAL A 306 -16.59 10.45 -9.88
N ASP A 307 -16.48 11.65 -9.37
CA ASP A 307 -17.36 12.75 -9.76
C ASP A 307 -16.87 13.33 -11.10
N PRO A 308 -17.66 13.24 -12.18
CA PRO A 308 -17.26 13.72 -13.49
C PRO A 308 -16.89 15.22 -13.55
N ALA A 309 -17.49 16.02 -12.66
CA ALA A 309 -17.30 17.48 -12.65
C ALA A 309 -16.01 17.92 -11.93
N THR A 310 -15.55 17.13 -10.94
CA THR A 310 -14.45 17.52 -10.04
C THR A 310 -13.25 16.59 -10.06
N SER A 311 -13.36 15.40 -10.70
CA SER A 311 -12.31 14.38 -10.71
C SER A 311 -11.50 14.43 -12.00
N GLY A 312 -10.21 14.77 -11.87
CA GLY A 312 -9.23 14.73 -12.97
C GLY A 312 -8.72 13.30 -13.27
N THR A 313 -7.80 13.21 -14.23
CA THR A 313 -7.23 11.94 -14.72
C THR A 313 -6.55 11.12 -13.62
N GLU A 314 -5.80 11.75 -12.72
CA GLU A 314 -5.09 11.08 -11.64
C GLU A 314 -6.06 10.36 -10.69
N LYS A 315 -7.24 10.93 -10.45
CA LYS A 315 -8.30 10.28 -9.67
C LYS A 315 -8.85 9.05 -10.39
N ARG A 316 -9.11 9.14 -11.69
CA ARG A 316 -9.61 8.01 -12.49
C ARG A 316 -8.59 6.87 -12.53
N ARG A 317 -7.31 7.19 -12.74
CA ARG A 317 -6.23 6.22 -12.71
C ARG A 317 -6.22 5.48 -11.37
N ARG A 318 -6.21 6.21 -10.25
CA ARG A 318 -6.20 5.61 -8.91
C ARG A 318 -7.40 4.70 -8.65
N VAL A 319 -8.60 5.09 -9.11
CA VAL A 319 -9.81 4.24 -8.98
C VAL A 319 -9.66 2.98 -9.82
N PHE A 320 -9.16 3.07 -11.06
CA PHE A 320 -8.92 1.90 -11.91
C PHE A 320 -7.93 0.94 -11.27
N ASP A 321 -6.78 1.45 -10.78
CA ASP A 321 -5.72 0.66 -10.15
C ASP A 321 -6.25 -0.08 -8.91
N ILE A 322 -7.02 0.60 -8.04
CA ILE A 322 -7.58 -0.03 -6.84
C ILE A 322 -8.65 -1.06 -7.24
N VAL A 323 -9.55 -0.75 -8.16
CA VAL A 323 -10.56 -1.73 -8.62
C VAL A 323 -9.86 -2.95 -9.24
N ALA A 324 -8.80 -2.76 -10.04
CA ALA A 324 -8.04 -3.86 -10.62
C ALA A 324 -7.35 -4.73 -9.55
N HIS A 325 -6.81 -4.11 -8.49
CA HIS A 325 -6.23 -4.79 -7.33
C HIS A 325 -7.26 -5.67 -6.61
N GLU A 326 -8.39 -5.11 -6.23
CA GLU A 326 -9.44 -5.84 -5.50
C GLU A 326 -10.11 -6.94 -6.35
N VAL A 327 -10.24 -6.73 -7.65
CA VAL A 327 -10.74 -7.77 -8.56
C VAL A 327 -9.72 -8.89 -8.74
N ALA A 328 -8.41 -8.60 -8.76
CA ALA A 328 -7.37 -9.63 -8.83
C ALA A 328 -7.38 -10.54 -7.59
N HIS A 329 -7.69 -10.00 -6.42
CA HIS A 329 -7.85 -10.77 -5.20
C HIS A 329 -8.93 -11.84 -5.30
N GLN A 330 -9.90 -11.71 -6.19
CA GLN A 330 -10.95 -12.74 -6.34
C GLN A 330 -10.34 -14.11 -6.74
N TRP A 331 -9.11 -14.13 -7.24
CA TRP A 331 -8.28 -15.33 -7.46
C TRP A 331 -7.17 -15.44 -6.41
N PHE A 332 -6.30 -14.40 -6.27
CA PHE A 332 -5.21 -14.37 -5.28
C PHE A 332 -5.69 -13.78 -3.96
N GLY A 333 -5.96 -14.61 -2.99
CA GLY A 333 -6.55 -14.26 -1.70
C GLY A 333 -7.85 -15.02 -1.44
N ASN A 334 -8.75 -15.07 -2.42
CA ASN A 334 -10.08 -15.62 -2.27
C ASN A 334 -10.19 -17.06 -2.81
N LEU A 335 -9.99 -17.28 -4.09
CA LEU A 335 -10.01 -18.63 -4.67
C LEU A 335 -8.86 -19.48 -4.08
N VAL A 336 -7.65 -18.92 -4.03
CA VAL A 336 -6.49 -19.48 -3.38
C VAL A 336 -6.02 -18.50 -2.31
N THR A 337 -6.02 -18.90 -1.05
CA THR A 337 -5.68 -18.05 0.10
C THR A 337 -4.28 -18.38 0.61
N ALA A 338 -3.51 -17.39 1.04
CA ALA A 338 -2.25 -17.59 1.76
C ALA A 338 -2.45 -18.52 2.96
N ALA A 339 -1.50 -19.42 3.21
CA ALA A 339 -1.60 -20.42 4.28
C ALA A 339 -1.57 -19.83 5.69
N SER A 340 -0.99 -18.64 5.85
CA SER A 340 -0.88 -17.91 7.10
C SER A 340 -0.59 -16.43 6.82
N TRP A 341 -0.67 -15.59 7.83
CA TRP A 341 -0.29 -14.15 7.71
C TRP A 341 1.17 -13.93 7.31
N GLN A 342 2.05 -14.90 7.55
CA GLN A 342 3.43 -14.86 7.07
C GLN A 342 3.52 -14.91 5.53
N GLU A 343 2.55 -15.54 4.89
CA GLU A 343 2.46 -15.69 3.43
C GLU A 343 1.51 -14.68 2.78
N ILE A 344 1.02 -13.67 3.52
CA ILE A 344 0.02 -12.69 3.02
C ILE A 344 0.50 -11.95 1.76
N TRP A 345 1.80 -11.85 1.56
CA TRP A 345 2.37 -11.29 0.35
C TRP A 345 1.92 -12.03 -0.93
N LEU A 346 1.55 -13.31 -0.83
CA LEU A 346 0.96 -14.07 -1.96
C LEU A 346 -0.38 -13.49 -2.40
N ASN A 347 -1.14 -12.88 -1.50
CA ASN A 347 -2.35 -12.15 -1.86
C ASN A 347 -1.96 -10.77 -2.42
N GLU A 348 -1.27 -9.96 -1.64
CA GLU A 348 -1.08 -8.53 -1.86
C GLU A 348 -0.12 -8.18 -3.00
N ALA A 349 1.02 -8.87 -3.07
CA ALA A 349 1.99 -8.62 -4.14
C ALA A 349 1.44 -9.03 -5.51
N PHE A 350 0.68 -10.13 -5.56
CA PHE A 350 0.04 -10.57 -6.80
C PHE A 350 -1.07 -9.62 -7.23
N ALA A 351 -1.93 -9.18 -6.33
CA ALA A 351 -2.96 -8.20 -6.64
C ALA A 351 -2.35 -6.88 -7.13
N THR A 352 -1.27 -6.41 -6.49
CA THR A 352 -0.54 -5.21 -6.92
C THR A 352 0.08 -5.38 -8.31
N TRP A 353 0.77 -6.49 -8.55
CA TRP A 353 1.39 -6.80 -9.83
C TRP A 353 0.36 -6.92 -10.96
N LEU A 354 -0.76 -7.63 -10.70
CA LEU A 354 -1.87 -7.80 -11.66
C LEU A 354 -2.59 -6.48 -11.94
N ALA A 355 -2.81 -5.64 -10.92
CA ALA A 355 -3.39 -4.31 -11.09
C ALA A 355 -2.54 -3.48 -12.05
N SER A 356 -1.22 -3.41 -11.83
CA SER A 356 -0.31 -2.71 -12.73
C SER A 356 -0.37 -3.25 -14.16
N LYS A 357 -0.41 -4.57 -14.32
CA LYS A 357 -0.48 -5.23 -15.63
C LYS A 357 -1.81 -4.95 -16.36
N ALA A 358 -2.93 -5.01 -15.64
CA ALA A 358 -4.24 -4.70 -16.20
C ALA A 358 -4.36 -3.20 -16.53
N SER A 359 -3.87 -2.33 -15.65
CA SER A 359 -3.90 -0.88 -15.88
C SER A 359 -3.10 -0.49 -17.13
N ASP A 360 -1.91 -1.06 -17.34
CA ASP A 360 -1.10 -0.83 -18.54
C ASP A 360 -1.78 -1.38 -19.82
N HIS A 361 -2.43 -2.54 -19.70
CA HIS A 361 -3.17 -3.16 -20.82
C HIS A 361 -4.35 -2.30 -21.32
N PHE A 362 -5.17 -1.78 -20.37
CA PHE A 362 -6.38 -1.03 -20.72
C PHE A 362 -6.14 0.46 -20.94
N ASN A 363 -5.05 1.01 -20.38
CA ASN A 363 -4.76 2.44 -20.41
C ASN A 363 -3.27 2.70 -20.74
N PRO A 364 -2.79 2.25 -21.91
CA PRO A 364 -1.36 2.41 -22.28
C PRO A 364 -0.91 3.86 -22.34
N GLU A 365 -1.84 4.81 -22.55
CA GLU A 365 -1.57 6.24 -22.54
C GLU A 365 -1.15 6.79 -21.18
N TRP A 366 -1.34 6.02 -20.08
CA TRP A 366 -0.88 6.40 -18.75
C TRP A 366 0.61 6.15 -18.52
N GLN A 367 1.27 5.46 -19.44
CA GLN A 367 2.71 5.16 -19.41
C GLN A 367 3.16 4.59 -18.07
N LEU A 368 2.39 3.65 -17.53
CA LEU A 368 2.60 3.05 -16.20
C LEU A 368 4.01 2.48 -15.98
N PRO A 369 4.69 1.85 -16.97
CA PRO A 369 6.05 1.37 -16.78
C PRO A 369 7.03 2.48 -16.33
N LEU A 370 6.85 3.72 -16.76
CA LEU A 370 7.68 4.85 -16.35
C LEU A 370 7.34 5.33 -14.93
N ARG A 371 6.08 5.19 -14.52
CA ARG A 371 5.61 5.56 -13.18
C ARG A 371 5.93 4.48 -12.13
N GLN A 372 5.93 3.21 -12.52
CA GLN A 372 6.26 2.09 -11.62
C GLN A 372 7.59 2.30 -10.89
N ARG A 373 8.60 2.90 -11.55
CA ARG A 373 9.84 3.24 -10.88
C ARG A 373 9.63 4.19 -9.70
N GLN A 374 8.73 5.16 -9.81
CA GLN A 374 8.41 6.09 -8.72
C GLN A 374 7.72 5.38 -7.55
N ASP A 375 6.79 4.46 -7.87
CA ASP A 375 6.11 3.66 -6.85
C ASP A 375 7.11 2.74 -6.11
N LEU A 376 8.11 2.20 -6.83
CA LEU A 376 9.21 1.41 -6.25
C LEU A 376 10.16 2.25 -5.38
N GLU A 377 10.31 3.55 -5.62
CA GLU A 377 11.25 4.38 -4.85
C GLU A 377 10.93 4.43 -3.37
N GLY A 378 9.64 4.44 -3.00
CA GLY A 378 9.20 4.36 -1.61
C GLY A 378 9.64 3.05 -0.95
N ALA A 379 9.42 1.92 -1.62
CA ALA A 379 9.83 0.61 -1.15
C ALA A 379 11.35 0.45 -1.08
N LEU A 380 12.09 0.93 -2.10
CA LEU A 380 13.56 0.91 -2.13
C LEU A 380 14.16 1.77 -1.02
N ALA A 381 13.62 2.98 -0.78
CA ALA A 381 14.06 3.85 0.30
C ALA A 381 13.84 3.21 1.67
N ARG A 382 12.69 2.58 1.87
CA ARG A 382 12.34 1.87 3.09
C ARG A 382 13.24 0.64 3.31
N ASP A 383 13.44 -0.17 2.28
CA ASP A 383 14.21 -1.42 2.35
C ASP A 383 15.74 -1.17 2.50
N ALA A 384 16.21 0.03 2.15
CA ALA A 384 17.58 0.50 2.41
C ALA A 384 17.81 0.90 3.88
N GLY A 385 16.76 1.11 4.66
CA GLY A 385 16.84 1.54 6.06
C GLY A 385 17.14 0.41 7.04
N ALA A 386 17.57 0.77 8.25
CA ALA A 386 17.86 -0.18 9.32
C ALA A 386 16.62 -0.93 9.84
N ALA A 387 15.43 -0.35 9.68
CA ALA A 387 14.16 -0.90 10.15
C ALA A 387 13.44 -1.75 9.09
N THR A 388 14.15 -2.25 8.08
CA THR A 388 13.58 -3.13 7.07
C THR A 388 13.36 -4.56 7.57
N ARG A 389 12.58 -5.33 6.82
CA ARG A 389 12.29 -6.74 7.06
C ARG A 389 12.34 -7.56 5.76
N ALA A 390 12.39 -8.86 5.88
CA ALA A 390 12.13 -9.77 4.76
C ALA A 390 10.64 -9.70 4.35
N ILE A 391 10.31 -10.04 3.11
CA ILE A 391 8.90 -10.21 2.68
C ILE A 391 8.25 -11.29 3.57
N ARG A 392 8.89 -12.45 3.72
CA ARG A 392 8.54 -13.52 4.66
C ARG A 392 9.38 -13.40 5.92
N SER A 393 8.85 -12.78 6.94
CA SER A 393 9.63 -12.42 8.15
C SER A 393 9.42 -13.36 9.34
N GLY A 394 9.24 -14.66 9.12
CA GLY A 394 8.99 -15.63 10.21
C GLY A 394 7.54 -15.57 10.72
N PRO A 395 7.18 -16.30 11.78
CA PRO A 395 5.83 -16.29 12.33
C PRO A 395 5.38 -14.89 12.70
N VAL A 396 4.25 -14.46 12.15
CA VAL A 396 3.65 -13.15 12.44
C VAL A 396 2.80 -13.29 13.69
N LEU A 397 3.18 -12.56 14.75
CA LEU A 397 2.39 -12.46 15.96
C LEU A 397 1.10 -11.69 15.66
N GLU A 398 -0.02 -12.12 16.18
CA GLU A 398 -1.33 -11.53 15.88
C GLU A 398 -1.46 -10.07 16.30
N ASP A 399 -0.85 -9.68 17.42
CA ASP A 399 -0.80 -8.28 17.89
C ASP A 399 0.01 -7.36 16.94
N ARG A 400 0.81 -7.94 16.05
CA ARG A 400 1.65 -7.27 15.06
C ARG A 400 1.30 -7.61 13.62
N VAL A 401 0.17 -8.27 13.39
CA VAL A 401 -0.24 -8.71 12.05
C VAL A 401 -0.31 -7.55 11.04
N PHE A 402 -0.64 -6.35 11.50
CA PHE A 402 -0.72 -5.18 10.64
C PHE A 402 0.64 -4.59 10.23
N ASP A 403 1.75 -5.03 10.87
CA ASP A 403 3.10 -4.59 10.49
C ASP A 403 3.54 -5.13 9.13
N VAL A 404 2.91 -6.21 8.64
CA VAL A 404 3.24 -6.82 7.34
C VAL A 404 2.49 -6.20 6.16
N PHE A 405 1.46 -5.36 6.38
CA PHE A 405 0.75 -4.65 5.32
C PHE A 405 1.46 -3.35 4.96
N ASP A 406 2.54 -3.45 4.20
CA ASP A 406 3.43 -2.33 3.90
C ASP A 406 4.12 -2.46 2.52
N ASP A 407 4.88 -1.43 2.10
CA ASP A 407 5.56 -1.39 0.81
C ASP A 407 6.48 -2.60 0.54
N ILE A 408 6.95 -3.31 1.59
CA ILE A 408 7.74 -4.53 1.41
C ILE A 408 6.85 -5.67 0.92
N THR A 409 5.66 -5.81 1.46
CA THR A 409 4.69 -6.81 1.00
C THR A 409 4.13 -6.46 -0.39
N TYR A 410 3.69 -5.23 -0.59
CA TYR A 410 3.02 -4.79 -1.82
C TYR A 410 4.01 -4.50 -2.95
N ALA A 411 4.83 -3.46 -2.82
CA ALA A 411 5.65 -2.93 -3.90
C ALA A 411 6.92 -3.77 -4.16
N LYS A 412 7.69 -4.13 -3.12
CA LYS A 412 8.83 -5.04 -3.30
C LYS A 412 8.37 -6.40 -3.77
N GLY A 413 7.30 -6.97 -3.18
CA GLY A 413 6.72 -8.24 -3.61
C GLY A 413 6.33 -8.22 -5.10
N GLY A 414 5.61 -7.19 -5.55
CA GLY A 414 5.24 -6.99 -6.95
C GLY A 414 6.44 -6.84 -7.90
N ALA A 415 7.49 -6.12 -7.46
CA ALA A 415 8.73 -5.99 -8.24
C ALA A 415 9.49 -7.31 -8.37
N VAL A 416 9.52 -8.13 -7.31
CA VAL A 416 10.11 -9.49 -7.37
C VAL A 416 9.36 -10.34 -8.39
N LEU A 417 8.03 -10.31 -8.40
CA LEU A 417 7.23 -11.01 -9.41
C LEU A 417 7.55 -10.53 -10.83
N THR A 418 7.70 -9.22 -11.04
CA THR A 418 8.10 -8.64 -12.34
C THR A 418 9.47 -9.14 -12.77
N MET A 419 10.46 -9.17 -11.87
CA MET A 419 11.80 -9.72 -12.18
C MET A 419 11.74 -11.19 -12.52
N LEU A 420 10.97 -11.99 -11.79
CA LEU A 420 10.81 -13.42 -12.06
C LEU A 420 10.10 -13.66 -13.39
N GLU A 421 9.02 -12.92 -13.69
CA GLU A 421 8.32 -13.01 -14.97
C GLU A 421 9.27 -12.74 -16.14
N ARG A 422 10.10 -11.68 -16.06
CA ARG A 422 11.09 -11.38 -17.10
C ARG A 422 12.15 -12.46 -17.26
N TRP A 423 12.57 -13.04 -16.14
CA TRP A 423 13.62 -14.07 -16.15
C TRP A 423 13.16 -15.38 -16.76
N ILE A 424 11.97 -15.88 -16.37
CA ILE A 424 11.46 -17.16 -16.86
C ILE A 424 10.61 -17.03 -18.14
N GLY A 425 10.31 -15.81 -18.54
CA GLY A 425 9.45 -15.44 -19.67
C GLY A 425 7.95 -15.41 -19.34
N PRO A 426 7.19 -14.45 -19.92
CA PRO A 426 5.80 -14.21 -19.58
C PRO A 426 4.88 -15.41 -19.82
N ASP A 427 5.13 -16.22 -20.88
CA ASP A 427 4.31 -17.39 -21.17
C ASP A 427 4.53 -18.52 -20.15
N ASN A 428 5.76 -18.73 -19.70
CA ASN A 428 6.08 -19.70 -18.65
C ASN A 428 5.47 -19.26 -17.32
N PHE A 429 5.56 -17.98 -17.03
CA PHE A 429 5.00 -17.40 -15.81
C PHE A 429 3.47 -17.56 -15.79
N ARG A 430 2.77 -17.17 -16.87
CA ARG A 430 1.32 -17.32 -17.00
C ARG A 430 0.88 -18.77 -16.90
N ARG A 431 1.59 -19.72 -17.57
CA ARG A 431 1.29 -21.15 -17.46
C ARG A 431 1.46 -21.70 -16.04
N GLY A 432 2.53 -21.28 -15.36
CA GLY A 432 2.78 -21.67 -13.97
C GLY A 432 1.68 -21.15 -13.04
N LEU A 433 1.25 -19.90 -13.23
CA LEU A 433 0.14 -19.31 -12.46
C LEU A 433 -1.19 -20.06 -12.70
N ALA A 434 -1.54 -20.33 -13.94
CA ALA A 434 -2.77 -21.05 -14.27
C ALA A 434 -2.80 -22.45 -13.62
N GLN A 435 -1.66 -23.17 -13.65
CA GLN A 435 -1.54 -24.47 -13.00
C GLN A 435 -1.63 -24.39 -11.47
N TYR A 436 -0.97 -23.38 -10.87
CA TYR A 436 -1.06 -23.12 -9.44
C TYR A 436 -2.50 -22.84 -9.01
N MET A 437 -3.22 -21.97 -9.72
CA MET A 437 -4.62 -21.66 -9.45
C MET A 437 -5.52 -22.90 -9.57
N GLN A 438 -5.31 -23.71 -10.62
CA GLN A 438 -6.09 -24.92 -10.84
C GLN A 438 -5.85 -25.98 -9.74
N ASP A 439 -4.60 -26.15 -9.29
CA ASP A 439 -4.26 -27.16 -8.27
C ASP A 439 -4.69 -26.73 -6.85
N ARG A 440 -4.77 -25.41 -6.58
CA ARG A 440 -5.00 -24.87 -5.25
C ARG A 440 -6.36 -24.17 -5.09
N GLN A 441 -7.22 -24.14 -6.10
CA GLN A 441 -8.54 -23.53 -6.00
C GLN A 441 -9.31 -24.06 -4.78
N PHE A 442 -9.99 -23.15 -4.08
CA PHE A 442 -10.71 -23.39 -2.83
C PHE A 442 -9.85 -23.93 -1.67
N SER A 443 -8.53 -23.71 -1.72
CA SER A 443 -7.56 -24.18 -0.74
C SER A 443 -6.60 -23.05 -0.35
N ASN A 444 -5.67 -23.37 0.53
CA ASN A 444 -4.56 -22.51 0.88
C ASN A 444 -3.30 -22.88 0.09
N ALA A 445 -2.36 -21.94 0.05
CA ALA A 445 -1.06 -22.17 -0.57
C ALA A 445 0.05 -21.44 0.17
N THR A 446 1.27 -21.95 0.01
CA THR A 446 2.53 -21.32 0.41
C THR A 446 3.30 -20.83 -0.82
N ALA A 447 4.34 -20.05 -0.61
CA ALA A 447 5.29 -19.71 -1.66
C ALA A 447 5.90 -20.96 -2.34
N GLY A 448 6.11 -22.04 -1.58
CA GLY A 448 6.61 -23.32 -2.12
C GLY A 448 5.70 -23.94 -3.17
N ASP A 449 4.38 -23.81 -3.04
CA ASP A 449 3.44 -24.27 -4.07
C ASP A 449 3.59 -23.46 -5.36
N LEU A 450 3.73 -22.16 -5.25
CA LEU A 450 3.90 -21.27 -6.40
C LEU A 450 5.21 -21.54 -7.13
N TRP A 451 6.33 -21.64 -6.41
CA TRP A 451 7.65 -21.89 -7.00
C TRP A 451 7.73 -23.25 -7.68
N PHE A 452 7.06 -24.26 -7.13
CA PHE A 452 6.93 -25.55 -7.76
C PHE A 452 6.32 -25.45 -9.17
N HIS A 453 5.24 -24.70 -9.33
CA HIS A 453 4.57 -24.55 -10.63
C HIS A 453 5.38 -23.69 -11.60
N PHE A 454 6.04 -22.65 -11.15
CA PHE A 454 6.93 -21.84 -11.99
C PHE A 454 8.15 -22.65 -12.44
N GLY A 455 8.76 -23.43 -11.55
CA GLY A 455 9.88 -24.31 -11.89
C GLY A 455 9.47 -25.35 -12.94
N LYS A 456 8.29 -25.97 -12.76
CA LYS A 456 7.77 -26.95 -13.71
C LYS A 456 7.48 -26.33 -15.09
N ALA A 457 6.95 -25.10 -15.13
CA ALA A 457 6.61 -24.40 -16.36
C ALA A 457 7.84 -23.89 -17.13
N SER A 458 8.91 -23.47 -16.43
CA SER A 458 10.07 -22.81 -17.01
C SER A 458 11.32 -23.72 -17.15
N GLY A 459 11.41 -24.78 -16.35
CA GLY A 459 12.63 -25.59 -16.22
C GLY A 459 13.75 -24.95 -15.38
N HIS A 460 13.48 -23.82 -14.71
CA HIS A 460 14.42 -23.12 -13.83
C HIS A 460 14.14 -23.42 -12.35
N ASP A 461 15.20 -23.37 -11.51
CA ASP A 461 15.03 -23.38 -10.06
C ASP A 461 14.58 -22.00 -9.54
N VAL A 462 13.29 -21.72 -9.75
CA VAL A 462 12.69 -20.43 -9.37
C VAL A 462 12.67 -20.26 -7.86
N GLY A 463 12.48 -21.35 -7.12
CA GLY A 463 12.41 -21.32 -5.66
C GLY A 463 13.68 -20.78 -5.01
N SER A 464 14.84 -21.25 -5.46
CA SER A 464 16.15 -20.79 -4.94
C SER A 464 16.41 -19.33 -5.25
N VAL A 465 16.08 -18.86 -6.45
CA VAL A 465 16.20 -17.44 -6.83
C VAL A 465 15.25 -16.59 -5.99
N ALA A 466 13.98 -16.96 -5.91
CA ALA A 466 12.96 -16.24 -5.17
C ALA A 466 13.26 -16.16 -3.68
N ALA A 467 13.76 -17.21 -3.05
CA ALA A 467 14.09 -17.24 -1.63
C ALA A 467 15.11 -16.16 -1.26
N THR A 468 16.06 -15.82 -2.15
CA THR A 468 17.03 -14.74 -1.90
C THR A 468 16.37 -13.36 -1.81
N TRP A 469 15.16 -13.20 -2.33
CA TRP A 469 14.37 -11.96 -2.30
C TRP A 469 13.28 -11.94 -1.23
N THR A 470 12.68 -13.11 -0.97
CA THR A 470 11.54 -13.21 -0.04
C THR A 470 11.99 -13.42 1.41
N ASP A 471 13.11 -14.11 1.65
CA ASP A 471 13.46 -14.61 2.97
C ASP A 471 14.59 -13.82 3.66
N GLN A 472 15.12 -12.79 3.00
CA GLN A 472 16.10 -11.87 3.59
C GLN A 472 15.71 -10.40 3.39
N PRO A 473 16.06 -9.51 4.35
CA PRO A 473 15.77 -8.09 4.28
C PRO A 473 16.77 -7.35 3.39
N GLY A 474 16.31 -6.24 2.79
CA GLY A 474 17.16 -5.41 1.95
C GLY A 474 17.20 -5.86 0.49
N PHE A 475 18.07 -5.23 -0.27
CA PHE A 475 18.26 -5.48 -1.71
C PHE A 475 19.68 -5.14 -2.15
N PRO A 476 20.11 -5.61 -3.34
CA PRO A 476 21.48 -5.40 -3.77
C PRO A 476 21.72 -4.04 -4.43
N LEU A 477 22.94 -3.51 -4.23
CA LEU A 477 23.60 -2.60 -5.13
C LEU A 477 24.43 -3.41 -6.11
N VAL A 478 24.20 -3.22 -7.39
CA VAL A 478 25.00 -3.82 -8.47
C VAL A 478 26.04 -2.81 -8.93
N GLU A 479 27.29 -3.13 -8.72
CA GLU A 479 28.41 -2.32 -9.17
C GLU A 479 28.85 -2.83 -10.56
N VAL A 480 29.04 -1.91 -11.51
CA VAL A 480 29.37 -2.27 -12.88
C VAL A 480 30.53 -1.45 -13.44
N SER A 481 31.47 -2.16 -14.04
CA SER A 481 32.51 -1.59 -14.90
C SER A 481 32.50 -2.28 -16.26
N SER A 482 32.82 -1.53 -17.32
CA SER A 482 32.97 -2.13 -18.63
C SER A 482 34.16 -1.53 -19.36
N ARG A 483 34.86 -2.37 -20.14
CA ARG A 483 35.97 -1.95 -20.99
C ARG A 483 35.95 -2.74 -22.28
N CYS A 484 36.46 -2.10 -23.36
CA CYS A 484 36.65 -2.77 -24.64
C CYS A 484 38.00 -3.51 -24.64
N GLU A 485 37.98 -4.80 -24.90
CA GLU A 485 39.18 -5.68 -25.04
C GLU A 485 39.01 -6.59 -26.25
N ASP A 486 39.95 -6.61 -27.15
CA ASP A 486 39.98 -7.51 -28.33
C ASP A 486 38.69 -7.52 -29.16
N GLY A 487 38.05 -6.36 -29.33
CA GLY A 487 36.81 -6.21 -30.08
C GLY A 487 35.55 -6.70 -29.34
N GLN A 488 35.67 -7.01 -28.05
CA GLN A 488 34.55 -7.35 -27.17
C GLN A 488 34.47 -6.40 -25.99
N THR A 489 33.30 -6.23 -25.45
CA THR A 489 33.10 -5.49 -24.20
C THR A 489 33.12 -6.46 -23.02
N ARG A 490 34.16 -6.35 -22.19
CA ARG A 490 34.23 -7.04 -20.91
C ARG A 490 33.45 -6.23 -19.88
N VAL A 491 32.38 -6.81 -19.31
CA VAL A 491 31.57 -6.24 -18.24
C VAL A 491 31.85 -6.98 -16.95
N GLU A 492 32.30 -6.27 -15.93
CA GLU A 492 32.51 -6.82 -14.60
C GLU A 492 31.36 -6.34 -13.70
N LEU A 493 30.64 -7.30 -13.11
CA LEU A 493 29.53 -7.08 -12.20
C LEU A 493 29.96 -7.47 -10.79
N GLY A 494 29.63 -6.64 -9.82
CA GLY A 494 29.74 -6.94 -8.38
C GLY A 494 28.39 -6.71 -7.70
N GLN A 495 28.13 -7.40 -6.59
CA GLN A 495 26.97 -7.10 -5.76
C GLN A 495 27.32 -6.98 -4.28
N ARG A 496 26.63 -6.10 -3.61
CA ARG A 496 26.61 -5.99 -2.16
C ARG A 496 25.26 -5.45 -1.70
N ARG A 497 24.91 -5.64 -0.45
CA ARG A 497 23.69 -5.04 0.09
C ARG A 497 23.75 -3.52 0.04
N PHE A 498 22.70 -2.88 -0.48
CA PHE A 498 22.52 -1.43 -0.41
C PHE A 498 21.92 -1.02 0.94
N THR A 499 22.43 0.05 1.52
CA THR A 499 21.89 0.64 2.75
C THR A 499 22.20 2.12 2.82
N THR A 500 21.31 2.88 3.45
CA THR A 500 21.50 4.29 3.80
C THR A 500 22.05 4.50 5.22
N SER A 501 22.12 3.45 6.03
CA SER A 501 22.61 3.48 7.43
C SER A 501 24.11 3.19 7.59
N GLY A 502 24.85 3.08 6.49
CA GLY A 502 26.31 2.93 6.47
C GLY A 502 26.84 1.50 6.67
N HIS A 503 26.25 0.69 7.52
CA HIS A 503 26.66 -0.68 7.79
C HIS A 503 25.50 -1.65 7.65
N ALA A 504 25.66 -2.67 6.82
CA ALA A 504 24.75 -3.78 6.69
C ALA A 504 25.49 -5.11 6.78
N ALA A 505 24.87 -6.13 7.33
CA ALA A 505 25.38 -7.50 7.25
C ALA A 505 25.54 -7.89 5.77
N PRO A 506 26.62 -8.58 5.41
CA PRO A 506 26.77 -9.13 4.06
C PRO A 506 25.58 -10.01 3.69
N ALA A 507 25.08 -9.83 2.48
CA ALA A 507 24.00 -10.64 1.91
C ALA A 507 24.22 -10.74 0.40
N LEU A 508 23.86 -11.88 -0.17
CA LEU A 508 23.93 -12.13 -1.61
C LEU A 508 22.53 -12.47 -2.14
N TRP A 509 22.26 -12.00 -3.34
CA TRP A 509 21.04 -12.29 -4.08
C TRP A 509 21.37 -13.05 -5.35
N GLN A 510 20.45 -13.84 -5.83
CA GLN A 510 20.42 -14.30 -7.20
C GLN A 510 19.61 -13.30 -8.01
N ILE A 511 20.30 -12.44 -8.78
CA ILE A 511 19.71 -11.27 -9.41
C ILE A 511 19.51 -11.52 -10.91
N PRO A 512 18.25 -11.57 -11.40
CA PRO A 512 17.99 -11.51 -12.83
C PRO A 512 18.33 -10.10 -13.37
N ILE A 513 19.56 -9.92 -13.81
CA ILE A 513 20.06 -8.65 -14.36
C ILE A 513 19.57 -8.50 -15.80
N VAL A 514 18.81 -7.45 -16.05
CA VAL A 514 18.49 -7.00 -17.40
C VAL A 514 19.53 -5.98 -17.83
N LEU A 515 20.21 -6.23 -18.94
CA LEU A 515 21.18 -5.33 -19.53
C LEU A 515 20.87 -5.03 -21.01
N SER A 516 21.17 -3.80 -21.44
CA SER A 516 21.13 -3.37 -22.83
C SER A 516 22.54 -3.06 -23.30
N HIS A 517 22.98 -3.75 -24.34
CA HIS A 517 24.28 -3.57 -24.96
C HIS A 517 24.11 -3.52 -26.48
N ASP A 518 24.58 -2.46 -27.10
CA ASP A 518 24.41 -2.17 -28.54
C ASP A 518 22.93 -2.31 -29.03
N GLY A 519 21.99 -1.84 -28.21
CA GLY A 519 20.55 -1.93 -28.49
C GLY A 519 19.92 -3.32 -28.24
N ILE A 520 20.72 -4.34 -27.90
CA ILE A 520 20.24 -5.69 -27.63
C ILE A 520 20.01 -5.84 -26.11
N VAL A 521 18.78 -6.18 -25.75
CA VAL A 521 18.39 -6.45 -24.34
C VAL A 521 18.59 -7.93 -24.04
N ARG A 522 19.25 -8.23 -22.91
CA ARG A 522 19.51 -9.60 -22.43
C ARG A 522 19.26 -9.68 -20.93
N THR A 523 18.81 -10.85 -20.46
CA THR A 523 18.72 -11.19 -19.03
C THR A 523 19.79 -12.20 -18.70
N VAL A 524 20.58 -11.93 -17.64
CA VAL A 524 21.60 -12.83 -17.09
C VAL A 524 21.39 -12.97 -15.60
N LEU A 525 21.64 -14.13 -15.03
CA LEU A 525 21.55 -14.33 -13.59
C LEU A 525 22.92 -14.01 -12.96
N LEU A 526 22.96 -13.03 -12.07
CA LEU A 526 24.10 -12.75 -11.20
C LEU A 526 23.87 -13.48 -9.87
N ASP A 527 24.52 -14.63 -9.69
CA ASP A 527 24.34 -15.50 -8.52
C ASP A 527 25.57 -15.54 -7.61
N GLN A 528 26.62 -14.79 -7.96
CA GLN A 528 27.87 -14.70 -7.21
C GLN A 528 28.14 -13.25 -6.76
N ALA A 529 29.06 -13.10 -5.82
CA ALA A 529 29.50 -11.77 -5.37
C ALA A 529 30.08 -10.93 -6.52
N THR A 530 30.74 -11.57 -7.47
CA THR A 530 31.30 -10.96 -8.69
C THR A 530 31.13 -11.89 -9.88
N GLN A 531 30.88 -11.34 -11.07
CA GLN A 531 30.74 -12.07 -12.32
C GLN A 531 31.28 -11.25 -13.48
N THR A 532 31.91 -11.90 -14.43
CA THR A 532 32.39 -11.28 -15.67
C THR A 532 31.56 -11.78 -16.84
N LEU A 533 31.14 -10.84 -17.69
CA LEU A 533 30.45 -11.12 -18.95
C LEU A 533 31.32 -10.62 -20.10
N LEU A 534 31.35 -11.37 -21.19
CA LEU A 534 31.95 -10.94 -22.46
C LEU A 534 30.82 -10.72 -23.46
N LEU A 535 30.68 -9.47 -23.89
CA LEU A 535 29.65 -9.06 -24.84
C LEU A 535 30.27 -8.73 -26.19
N PRO A 536 29.63 -9.12 -27.30
CA PRO A 536 30.20 -8.88 -28.63
C PRO A 536 30.19 -7.38 -28.96
N GLY A 537 31.27 -6.89 -29.56
CA GLY A 537 31.46 -5.51 -30.00
C GLY A 537 31.88 -4.56 -28.89
N CYS A 538 32.23 -3.33 -29.32
CA CYS A 538 32.62 -2.22 -28.46
C CYS A 538 31.80 -0.97 -28.86
N PRO A 539 30.52 -0.90 -28.48
CA PRO A 539 29.68 0.22 -28.86
C PRO A 539 30.16 1.52 -28.22
N ALA A 540 29.90 2.64 -28.90
CA ALA A 540 30.20 3.97 -28.35
C ALA A 540 29.34 4.31 -27.11
N GLN A 541 28.14 3.71 -27.03
CA GLN A 541 27.28 3.88 -25.86
C GLN A 541 27.60 2.84 -24.79
N PRO A 542 27.67 3.23 -23.51
CA PRO A 542 27.95 2.28 -22.44
C PRO A 542 26.79 1.29 -22.26
N THR A 543 27.13 0.07 -21.80
CA THR A 543 26.15 -0.93 -21.41
C THR A 543 25.27 -0.39 -20.28
N LEU A 544 23.95 -0.46 -20.47
CA LEU A 544 22.94 -0.07 -19.47
C LEU A 544 22.47 -1.29 -18.70
N LEU A 545 22.43 -1.19 -17.38
CA LEU A 545 21.77 -2.15 -16.50
C LEU A 545 20.40 -1.59 -16.08
N ASN A 546 19.43 -2.48 -15.91
CA ASN A 546 18.06 -2.14 -15.53
C ASN A 546 17.44 -1.02 -16.42
N PRO A 547 17.50 -1.16 -17.76
CA PRO A 547 17.12 -0.09 -18.69
C PRO A 547 15.63 0.27 -18.61
N ALA A 548 14.78 -0.63 -18.13
CA ALA A 548 13.36 -0.40 -17.92
C ALA A 548 13.02 0.12 -16.51
N GLY A 549 13.97 0.05 -15.56
CA GLY A 549 13.80 0.54 -14.20
C GLY A 549 12.93 -0.32 -13.28
N ASP A 550 12.58 -1.54 -13.68
CA ASP A 550 11.68 -2.43 -12.96
C ASP A 550 12.37 -3.49 -12.08
N GLY A 551 13.70 -3.59 -12.14
CA GLY A 551 14.45 -4.40 -11.19
C GLY A 551 14.51 -3.75 -9.81
N PHE A 552 14.31 -4.55 -8.76
CA PHE A 552 14.37 -4.08 -7.36
C PHE A 552 15.80 -4.04 -6.83
N TYR A 553 16.68 -3.30 -7.54
CA TYR A 553 18.08 -3.10 -7.18
C TYR A 553 18.56 -1.73 -7.65
N ARG A 554 19.67 -1.25 -7.08
CA ARG A 554 20.37 -0.04 -7.51
C ARG A 554 21.58 -0.40 -8.37
N VAL A 555 21.99 0.52 -9.23
CA VAL A 555 23.18 0.36 -10.08
C VAL A 555 24.18 1.47 -9.81
N ALA A 556 25.42 1.09 -9.54
CA ALA A 556 26.57 2.01 -9.43
C ALA A 556 27.54 1.77 -10.60
N TYR A 557 27.64 2.76 -11.48
CA TYR A 557 28.55 2.73 -12.60
C TYR A 557 29.94 3.21 -12.21
N ALA A 558 30.99 2.57 -12.75
CA ALA A 558 32.37 3.06 -12.63
C ALA A 558 32.50 4.51 -13.17
N PRO A 559 33.44 5.33 -12.63
CA PRO A 559 33.49 6.78 -12.94
C PRO A 559 33.48 7.12 -14.44
N ALA A 560 34.25 6.40 -15.26
CA ALA A 560 34.29 6.64 -16.70
C ALA A 560 32.94 6.34 -17.40
N GLN A 561 32.28 5.26 -17.02
CA GLN A 561 30.95 4.90 -17.52
C GLN A 561 29.89 5.90 -17.07
N LYS A 562 29.92 6.31 -15.80
CA LYS A 562 29.03 7.32 -15.25
C LYS A 562 29.13 8.64 -16.04
N ALA A 563 30.36 9.10 -16.30
CA ALA A 563 30.59 10.31 -17.09
C ALA A 563 30.03 10.18 -18.53
N SER A 564 30.22 9.03 -19.17
CA SER A 564 29.67 8.77 -20.50
C SER A 564 28.13 8.75 -20.51
N LEU A 565 27.51 8.12 -19.50
CA LEU A 565 26.05 8.12 -19.35
C LEU A 565 25.49 9.50 -19.08
N ALA A 566 26.16 10.30 -18.23
CA ALA A 566 25.75 11.69 -17.98
C ALA A 566 25.83 12.55 -19.25
N ALA A 567 26.86 12.37 -20.07
CA ALA A 567 26.97 13.06 -21.36
C ALA A 567 25.90 12.64 -22.39
N ALA A 568 25.47 11.38 -22.34
CA ALA A 568 24.44 10.82 -23.20
C ALA A 568 23.01 10.97 -22.63
N TYR A 569 22.85 11.45 -21.41
CA TYR A 569 21.63 11.37 -20.61
C TYR A 569 20.35 11.74 -21.35
N ALA A 570 20.33 12.87 -22.03
CA ALA A 570 19.16 13.34 -22.78
C ALA A 570 18.76 12.45 -23.99
N LYS A 571 19.65 11.54 -24.41
CA LYS A 571 19.42 10.61 -25.51
C LYS A 571 19.07 9.19 -25.08
N LEU A 572 19.14 8.91 -23.77
CA LEU A 572 18.81 7.60 -23.22
C LEU A 572 17.29 7.34 -23.29
N PRO A 573 16.83 6.07 -23.27
CA PRO A 573 15.42 5.75 -23.09
C PRO A 573 14.86 6.38 -21.81
N ALA A 574 13.60 6.83 -21.85
CA ALA A 574 12.96 7.53 -20.71
C ALA A 574 13.07 6.77 -19.39
N ALA A 575 12.81 5.45 -19.39
CA ALA A 575 12.93 4.64 -18.20
C ALA A 575 14.37 4.60 -17.64
N ALA A 576 15.38 4.53 -18.52
CA ALA A 576 16.78 4.58 -18.11
C ALA A 576 17.17 5.95 -17.53
N GLN A 577 16.60 7.03 -18.06
CA GLN A 577 16.81 8.38 -17.50
C GLN A 577 16.25 8.48 -16.07
N VAL A 578 15.01 8.01 -15.84
CA VAL A 578 14.39 7.98 -14.50
C VAL A 578 15.21 7.12 -13.55
N THR A 579 15.65 5.93 -14.01
CA THR A 579 16.46 5.00 -13.18
C THR A 579 17.80 5.61 -12.78
N LEU A 580 18.53 6.22 -13.73
CA LEU A 580 19.81 6.87 -13.45
C LEU A 580 19.67 8.04 -12.48
N LEU A 581 18.63 8.87 -12.65
CA LEU A 581 18.36 9.98 -11.74
C LEU A 581 18.08 9.49 -10.33
N SER A 582 17.23 8.47 -10.21
CA SER A 582 16.83 7.84 -8.96
C SER A 582 18.02 7.15 -8.25
N ASP A 583 18.80 6.34 -8.98
CA ASP A 583 19.96 5.64 -8.43
C ASP A 583 21.06 6.65 -7.99
N SER A 584 21.30 7.70 -8.80
CA SER A 584 22.25 8.77 -8.44
C SER A 584 21.83 9.45 -7.14
N PHE A 585 20.55 9.76 -6.97
CA PHE A 585 20.03 10.36 -5.75
C PHE A 585 20.19 9.44 -4.53
N ALA A 586 19.81 8.17 -4.66
CA ALA A 586 19.91 7.20 -3.57
C ALA A 586 21.37 6.94 -3.13
N LEU A 587 22.30 6.84 -4.09
CA LEU A 587 23.73 6.71 -3.83
C LEU A 587 24.29 7.97 -3.14
N ALA A 588 23.81 9.16 -3.53
CA ALA A 588 24.21 10.41 -2.89
C ALA A 588 23.64 10.52 -1.46
N GLN A 589 22.39 10.10 -1.23
CA GLN A 589 21.82 10.02 0.12
C GLN A 589 22.65 9.09 1.03
N ALA A 590 23.06 7.93 0.51
CA ALA A 590 23.92 6.98 1.23
C ALA A 590 25.38 7.44 1.39
N GLY A 591 25.79 8.59 0.80
CA GLY A 591 27.15 9.08 0.82
C GLY A 591 28.15 8.32 -0.07
N SER A 592 27.64 7.44 -0.94
CA SER A 592 28.44 6.69 -1.91
C SER A 592 28.82 7.54 -3.14
N LEU A 593 28.07 8.61 -3.41
CA LEU A 593 28.35 9.61 -4.43
C LEU A 593 28.23 11.03 -3.83
N PRO A 594 28.90 12.04 -4.39
CA PRO A 594 28.63 13.42 -4.06
C PRO A 594 27.21 13.82 -4.49
N MET A 595 26.51 14.62 -3.67
CA MET A 595 25.17 15.13 -4.04
C MET A 595 25.23 16.07 -5.28
N SER A 596 26.38 16.66 -5.58
CA SER A 596 26.60 17.42 -6.83
C SER A 596 26.36 16.59 -8.08
N ASP A 597 26.67 15.29 -8.07
CA ASP A 597 26.48 14.43 -9.24
C ASP A 597 24.97 14.28 -9.59
N TYR A 598 24.12 14.22 -8.55
CA TYR A 598 22.67 14.27 -8.74
C TYR A 598 22.21 15.64 -9.29
N LEU A 599 22.73 16.75 -8.76
CA LEU A 599 22.41 18.09 -9.23
C LEU A 599 22.83 18.30 -10.69
N ASP A 600 23.97 17.73 -11.11
CA ASP A 600 24.44 17.78 -12.50
C ASP A 600 23.45 17.11 -13.46
N LEU A 601 22.87 15.95 -13.07
CA LEU A 601 21.82 15.29 -13.85
C LEU A 601 20.56 16.16 -13.96
N LEU A 602 20.17 16.86 -12.88
CA LEU A 602 19.04 17.79 -12.94
C LEU A 602 19.24 18.90 -13.98
N THR A 603 20.48 19.37 -14.18
CA THR A 603 20.76 20.38 -15.20
C THR A 603 20.60 19.89 -16.64
N ALA A 604 20.54 18.57 -16.84
CA ALA A 604 20.32 17.98 -18.16
C ALA A 604 18.82 17.78 -18.47
N LEU A 605 17.92 17.85 -17.49
CA LEU A 605 16.48 17.63 -17.65
C LEU A 605 15.83 18.55 -18.70
N PRO A 606 16.13 19.86 -18.78
CA PRO A 606 15.53 20.73 -19.78
C PRO A 606 15.84 20.33 -21.25
N LYS A 607 16.87 19.49 -21.45
CA LYS A 607 17.24 18.96 -22.76
C LYS A 607 16.48 17.71 -23.17
N VAL A 608 15.82 17.07 -22.21
CA VAL A 608 15.04 15.84 -22.45
C VAL A 608 13.72 16.21 -23.11
N GLN A 609 13.39 15.52 -24.19
CA GLN A 609 12.15 15.68 -24.93
C GLN A 609 11.44 14.35 -25.08
N GLY A 610 10.12 14.37 -25.24
CA GLY A 610 9.32 13.16 -25.50
C GLY A 610 8.66 12.55 -24.28
N PRO A 611 8.16 11.32 -24.42
CA PRO A 611 7.42 10.63 -23.37
C PRO A 611 8.30 10.38 -22.12
N GLY A 612 7.69 10.37 -20.95
CA GLY A 612 8.38 10.19 -19.66
C GLY A 612 8.88 11.48 -19.01
N ARG A 613 8.66 12.65 -19.62
CA ARG A 613 9.05 13.93 -19.02
C ARG A 613 8.36 14.17 -17.68
N SER A 614 7.07 13.82 -17.55
CA SER A 614 6.33 13.91 -16.29
C SER A 614 6.94 13.04 -15.20
N ALA A 615 7.35 11.82 -15.54
CA ALA A 615 8.01 10.90 -14.61
C ALA A 615 9.37 11.45 -14.14
N LEU A 616 10.14 12.07 -15.05
CA LEU A 616 11.42 12.72 -14.71
C LEU A 616 11.24 13.93 -13.79
N VAL A 617 10.27 14.79 -14.09
CA VAL A 617 9.96 15.97 -13.26
C VAL A 617 9.48 15.53 -11.88
N ALA A 618 8.63 14.51 -11.81
CA ALA A 618 8.17 13.97 -10.52
C ALA A 618 9.32 13.33 -9.72
N GLN A 619 10.24 12.60 -10.39
CA GLN A 619 11.45 12.05 -9.75
C GLN A 619 12.38 13.16 -9.24
N ALA A 620 12.58 14.20 -10.02
CA ALA A 620 13.33 15.38 -9.60
C ALA A 620 12.66 16.08 -8.41
N GLY A 621 11.33 16.23 -8.46
CA GLY A 621 10.52 16.79 -7.38
C GLY A 621 10.65 16.02 -6.07
N THR A 622 10.69 14.69 -6.13
CA THR A 622 10.91 13.82 -4.97
C THR A 622 12.26 14.10 -4.31
N GLY A 623 13.34 14.15 -5.10
CA GLY A 623 14.68 14.45 -4.59
C GLY A 623 14.81 15.86 -4.03
N LEU A 624 14.28 16.87 -4.75
CA LEU A 624 14.28 18.25 -4.29
C LEU A 624 13.45 18.43 -3.01
N ASN A 625 12.33 17.73 -2.88
CA ASN A 625 11.50 17.75 -1.68
C ASN A 625 12.23 17.15 -0.48
N PHE A 626 12.91 16.01 -0.65
CA PHE A 626 13.75 15.42 0.40
C PHE A 626 14.86 16.41 0.85
N LEU A 627 15.55 17.04 -0.11
CA LEU A 627 16.58 18.03 0.21
C LEU A 627 15.98 19.25 0.92
N ALA A 628 14.78 19.69 0.58
CA ALA A 628 14.09 20.78 1.26
C ALA A 628 13.78 20.46 2.73
N LEU A 629 13.45 19.20 3.04
CA LEU A 629 13.28 18.74 4.43
C LEU A 629 14.63 18.62 5.16
N ALA A 630 15.60 17.94 4.54
CA ALA A 630 16.91 17.72 5.15
C ALA A 630 17.66 19.02 5.41
N LEU A 631 17.61 19.99 4.50
CA LEU A 631 18.30 21.28 4.56
C LEU A 631 17.45 22.40 5.18
N ALA A 632 16.27 22.08 5.72
CA ALA A 632 15.45 23.08 6.39
C ALA A 632 16.21 23.74 7.54
N ALA A 633 16.08 25.08 7.66
CA ALA A 633 16.77 25.91 8.62
C ALA A 633 18.33 25.84 8.54
N THR A 634 18.87 25.57 7.33
CA THR A 634 20.31 25.68 7.05
C THR A 634 20.60 26.77 6.00
N PRO A 635 21.85 27.25 5.86
CA PRO A 635 22.22 28.21 4.81
C PRO A 635 21.97 27.70 3.38
N ALA A 636 21.94 26.39 3.14
CA ALA A 636 21.68 25.81 1.83
C ALA A 636 20.20 25.86 1.40
N GLN A 637 19.27 26.11 2.31
CA GLN A 637 17.83 26.13 2.01
C GLN A 637 17.46 27.16 0.93
N ALA A 638 17.91 28.39 1.06
CA ALA A 638 17.57 29.45 0.09
C ALA A 638 18.15 29.18 -1.31
N PRO A 639 19.45 28.81 -1.48
CA PRO A 639 19.96 28.34 -2.77
C PRO A 639 19.20 27.14 -3.36
N LEU A 640 18.76 26.18 -2.57
CA LEU A 640 17.97 25.04 -3.02
C LEU A 640 16.63 25.49 -3.62
N LEU A 641 15.89 26.36 -2.92
CA LEU A 641 14.62 26.88 -3.43
C LEU A 641 14.78 27.63 -4.76
N VAL A 642 15.89 28.40 -4.90
CA VAL A 642 16.21 29.10 -6.14
C VAL A 642 16.49 28.12 -7.28
N ALA A 643 17.28 27.07 -7.04
CA ALA A 643 17.59 26.05 -8.03
C ALA A 643 16.34 25.26 -8.44
N ALA A 644 15.49 24.86 -7.48
CA ALA A 644 14.24 24.15 -7.72
C ALA A 644 13.28 24.95 -8.62
N ARG A 645 13.10 26.26 -8.32
CA ARG A 645 12.28 27.14 -9.16
C ARG A 645 12.86 27.31 -10.56
N ALA A 646 14.18 27.51 -10.67
CA ALA A 646 14.83 27.63 -11.98
C ALA A 646 14.69 26.38 -12.84
N LEU A 647 14.56 25.20 -12.23
CA LEU A 647 14.31 23.93 -12.92
C LEU A 647 12.85 23.79 -13.34
N LEU A 648 11.90 24.08 -12.45
CA LEU A 648 10.51 23.66 -12.58
C LEU A 648 9.59 24.75 -13.20
N ALA A 649 9.88 26.04 -12.99
CA ALA A 649 9.01 27.10 -13.52
C ALA A 649 8.89 27.10 -15.04
N PRO A 650 9.99 26.92 -15.83
CA PRO A 650 9.90 26.83 -17.28
C PRO A 650 9.08 25.65 -17.78
N GLU A 651 8.99 24.57 -17.00
CA GLU A 651 8.17 23.42 -17.31
C GLU A 651 6.67 23.77 -17.20
N LEU A 652 6.28 24.51 -16.17
CA LEU A 652 4.91 24.99 -16.02
C LEU A 652 4.54 26.00 -17.11
N ASP A 653 5.46 26.90 -17.45
CA ASP A 653 5.25 27.84 -18.55
C ASP A 653 5.02 27.13 -19.90
N ALA A 654 5.75 26.03 -20.14
CA ALA A 654 5.63 25.24 -21.36
C ALA A 654 4.31 24.45 -21.46
N VAL A 655 3.82 23.87 -20.34
CA VAL A 655 2.54 23.12 -20.34
C VAL A 655 1.32 24.02 -20.14
N GLY A 656 1.52 25.24 -19.64
CA GLY A 656 0.46 26.22 -19.37
C GLY A 656 -0.38 25.87 -18.14
N TRP A 657 -1.16 26.84 -17.66
CA TRP A 657 -2.00 26.69 -16.45
C TRP A 657 -3.31 25.98 -16.70
N LEU A 658 -3.91 26.17 -17.85
CA LEU A 658 -5.23 25.62 -18.16
C LEU A 658 -5.13 24.41 -19.07
N PRO A 659 -6.02 23.42 -18.89
CA PRO A 659 -6.07 22.26 -19.76
C PRO A 659 -6.45 22.68 -21.20
N HIS A 660 -5.91 21.97 -22.18
CA HIS A 660 -6.22 22.14 -23.59
C HIS A 660 -7.01 20.95 -24.12
N ALA A 661 -7.88 21.21 -25.09
CA ALA A 661 -8.63 20.12 -25.74
C ALA A 661 -7.65 19.14 -26.41
N GLY A 662 -7.79 17.85 -26.09
CA GLY A 662 -6.97 16.76 -26.65
C GLY A 662 -5.58 16.63 -26.02
N GLU A 663 -5.29 17.29 -24.89
CA GLU A 663 -4.04 17.06 -24.18
C GLU A 663 -3.97 15.65 -23.59
N SER A 664 -2.76 15.14 -23.40
CA SER A 664 -2.54 13.82 -22.79
C SER A 664 -2.77 13.85 -21.27
N SER A 665 -3.12 12.70 -20.73
CA SER A 665 -3.20 12.50 -19.27
C SER A 665 -1.87 12.77 -18.56
N GLU A 666 -0.76 12.55 -19.25
CA GLU A 666 0.58 12.87 -18.76
C GLU A 666 0.77 14.39 -18.60
N THR A 667 0.33 15.19 -19.56
CA THR A 667 0.40 16.67 -19.50
C THR A 667 -0.46 17.21 -18.36
N GLU A 668 -1.67 16.67 -18.16
CA GLU A 668 -2.54 17.03 -17.04
C GLU A 668 -1.87 16.74 -15.68
N SER A 669 -1.32 15.53 -15.52
CA SER A 669 -0.61 15.12 -14.29
C SER A 669 0.64 15.98 -14.05
N LEU A 670 1.43 16.27 -15.10
CA LEU A 670 2.60 17.12 -15.01
C LEU A 670 2.26 18.54 -14.56
N ARG A 671 1.23 19.16 -15.15
CA ARG A 671 0.75 20.49 -14.76
C ARG A 671 0.38 20.52 -13.27
N SER A 672 -0.44 19.58 -12.82
CA SER A 672 -0.86 19.50 -11.42
C SER A 672 0.33 19.34 -10.48
N ALA A 673 1.28 18.46 -10.79
CA ALA A 673 2.48 18.26 -10.00
C ALA A 673 3.36 19.52 -9.94
N LEU A 674 3.55 20.22 -11.06
CA LEU A 674 4.33 21.45 -11.15
C LEU A 674 3.73 22.57 -10.31
N ILE A 675 2.40 22.78 -10.37
CA ILE A 675 1.71 23.79 -9.55
C ILE A 675 1.96 23.53 -8.05
N VAL A 676 1.79 22.28 -7.59
CA VAL A 676 2.01 21.91 -6.18
C VAL A 676 3.48 22.09 -5.77
N LEU A 677 4.42 21.59 -6.58
CA LEU A 677 5.86 21.68 -6.27
C LEU A 677 6.35 23.13 -6.26
N LEU A 678 5.99 23.94 -7.24
CA LEU A 678 6.37 25.33 -7.32
C LEU A 678 5.78 26.16 -6.18
N ALA A 679 4.52 25.93 -5.81
CA ALA A 679 3.93 26.53 -4.61
C ALA A 679 4.68 26.08 -3.35
N LYS A 680 5.12 24.82 -3.26
CA LYS A 680 5.90 24.31 -2.13
C LYS A 680 7.29 24.94 -2.06
N PHE A 681 7.91 25.25 -3.20
CA PHE A 681 9.19 25.94 -3.28
C PHE A 681 9.07 27.47 -3.32
N ASP A 682 7.90 28.01 -2.97
CA ASP A 682 7.62 29.43 -2.81
C ASP A 682 7.86 30.24 -4.09
N ASP A 683 7.46 29.68 -5.27
CA ASP A 683 7.51 30.41 -6.54
C ASP A 683 6.44 31.52 -6.53
N PRO A 684 6.84 32.80 -6.60
CA PRO A 684 5.90 33.91 -6.40
C PRO A 684 4.87 34.01 -7.54
N THR A 685 5.24 33.66 -8.76
CA THR A 685 4.35 33.69 -9.93
C THR A 685 3.27 32.61 -9.81
N THR A 686 3.68 31.39 -9.52
CA THR A 686 2.76 30.26 -9.34
C THR A 686 1.81 30.49 -8.16
N VAL A 687 2.32 30.99 -7.03
CA VAL A 687 1.51 31.32 -5.86
C VAL A 687 0.46 32.38 -6.19
N ALA A 688 0.86 33.50 -6.84
CA ALA A 688 -0.08 34.56 -7.21
C ALA A 688 -1.17 34.06 -8.16
N GLN A 689 -0.85 33.23 -9.14
CA GLN A 689 -1.80 32.66 -10.08
C GLN A 689 -2.75 31.66 -9.39
N ALA A 690 -2.25 30.79 -8.51
CA ALA A 690 -3.09 29.87 -7.73
C ALA A 690 -4.12 30.62 -6.89
N LEU A 691 -3.69 31.66 -6.16
CA LEU A 691 -4.58 32.50 -5.36
C LEU A 691 -5.62 33.20 -6.25
N ALA A 692 -5.25 33.72 -7.41
CA ALA A 692 -6.17 34.38 -8.33
C ALA A 692 -7.22 33.42 -8.91
N HIS A 693 -6.84 32.19 -9.26
CA HIS A 693 -7.77 31.16 -9.72
C HIS A 693 -8.75 30.76 -8.60
N PHE A 694 -8.26 30.60 -7.37
CA PHE A 694 -9.11 30.29 -6.21
C PHE A 694 -10.11 31.42 -5.93
N ASP A 695 -9.66 32.68 -5.94
CA ASP A 695 -10.53 33.85 -5.73
C ASP A 695 -11.57 34.02 -6.85
N ALA A 696 -11.26 33.63 -8.06
CA ALA A 696 -12.21 33.65 -9.19
C ALA A 696 -13.29 32.56 -9.03
N ASP A 697 -12.92 31.39 -8.55
CA ASP A 697 -13.83 30.28 -8.21
C ASP A 697 -14.75 30.65 -7.03
N GLU A 698 -14.19 31.19 -5.94
CA GLU A 698 -14.96 31.64 -4.78
C GLU A 698 -15.99 32.71 -5.15
N ALA A 699 -15.62 33.63 -6.05
CA ALA A 699 -16.51 34.67 -6.53
C ALA A 699 -17.56 34.20 -7.57
N GLY A 700 -17.54 32.90 -7.93
CA GLY A 700 -18.41 32.33 -8.96
C GLY A 700 -18.14 32.85 -10.39
N ARG A 701 -16.99 33.50 -10.60
CA ARG A 701 -16.65 34.09 -11.91
C ARG A 701 -16.08 33.04 -12.88
N GLN A 702 -15.29 32.09 -12.36
CA GLN A 702 -14.66 31.05 -13.16
C GLN A 702 -14.44 29.82 -12.29
N PRO A 703 -15.21 28.73 -12.49
CA PRO A 703 -15.01 27.50 -11.75
C PRO A 703 -13.65 26.86 -12.08
N LEU A 704 -13.02 26.25 -11.08
CA LEU A 704 -11.77 25.54 -11.26
C LEU A 704 -11.96 24.31 -12.14
N PRO A 705 -11.22 24.18 -13.26
CA PRO A 705 -11.20 22.94 -14.04
C PRO A 705 -10.76 21.74 -13.18
N ALA A 706 -11.38 20.57 -13.37
CA ALA A 706 -11.09 19.35 -12.62
C ALA A 706 -9.58 18.99 -12.64
N ALA A 707 -8.93 19.21 -13.79
CA ALA A 707 -7.51 18.94 -14.02
C ALA A 707 -6.54 19.70 -13.10
N ILE A 708 -6.91 20.89 -12.61
CA ILE A 708 -6.04 21.72 -11.75
C ILE A 708 -6.66 21.99 -10.37
N ARG A 709 -7.91 21.59 -10.15
CA ARG A 709 -8.66 21.93 -8.94
C ARG A 709 -7.91 21.58 -7.66
N SER A 710 -7.44 20.35 -7.55
CA SER A 710 -6.71 19.90 -6.37
C SER A 710 -5.41 20.67 -6.17
N ALA A 711 -4.64 20.88 -7.25
CA ALA A 711 -3.37 21.57 -7.18
C ALA A 711 -3.54 23.05 -6.76
N VAL A 712 -4.54 23.75 -7.32
CA VAL A 712 -4.85 25.13 -6.94
C VAL A 712 -5.29 25.24 -5.49
N ILE A 713 -6.15 24.34 -5.02
CA ILE A 713 -6.62 24.34 -3.63
C ILE A 713 -5.47 24.06 -2.67
N GLU A 714 -4.58 23.09 -2.95
CA GLU A 714 -3.40 22.80 -2.12
C GLU A 714 -2.42 23.98 -2.10
N ALA A 715 -2.11 24.57 -3.26
CA ALA A 715 -1.25 25.75 -3.36
C ALA A 715 -1.84 26.94 -2.58
N THR A 716 -3.15 27.18 -2.73
CA THR A 716 -3.86 28.24 -2.00
C THR A 716 -3.79 27.98 -0.49
N GLY A 717 -4.10 26.77 -0.03
CA GLY A 717 -4.08 26.45 1.40
C GLY A 717 -2.74 26.75 2.06
N ARG A 718 -1.66 26.41 1.38
CA ARG A 718 -0.29 26.69 1.86
C ARG A 718 0.00 28.19 2.03
N HIS A 719 -0.51 29.03 1.16
CA HIS A 719 -0.24 30.48 1.11
C HIS A 719 -1.45 31.32 1.49
N ALA A 720 -2.53 30.69 2.02
CA ALA A 720 -3.73 31.41 2.41
C ALA A 720 -3.45 32.40 3.55
N ASP A 721 -3.94 33.62 3.39
CA ASP A 721 -4.17 34.56 4.46
C ASP A 721 -5.41 34.20 5.28
N ALA A 722 -5.71 34.94 6.34
CA ALA A 722 -6.85 34.65 7.21
C ALA A 722 -8.19 34.59 6.46
N PRO A 723 -8.56 35.51 5.54
CA PRO A 723 -9.79 35.42 4.76
C PRO A 723 -9.93 34.12 3.95
N ARG A 724 -8.88 33.75 3.17
CA ARG A 724 -8.91 32.52 2.37
C ARG A 724 -8.90 31.26 3.23
N PHE A 725 -8.21 31.31 4.38
CA PHE A 725 -8.26 30.21 5.35
C PHE A 725 -9.69 30.00 5.88
N GLU A 726 -10.46 31.05 6.15
CA GLU A 726 -11.86 30.91 6.56
C GLU A 726 -12.72 30.32 5.43
N GLN A 727 -12.51 30.74 4.20
CA GLN A 727 -13.20 30.17 3.03
C GLN A 727 -12.93 28.68 2.88
N LEU A 728 -11.67 28.25 2.95
CA LEU A 728 -11.27 26.83 2.91
C LEU A 728 -11.83 26.05 4.11
N SER A 729 -11.82 26.64 5.33
CA SER A 729 -12.40 26.03 6.52
C SER A 729 -13.91 25.83 6.38
N ALA A 730 -14.61 26.80 5.80
CA ALA A 730 -16.04 26.69 5.54
C ALA A 730 -16.33 25.58 4.49
N ARG A 731 -15.48 25.43 3.46
CA ARG A 731 -15.58 24.35 2.49
C ARG A 731 -15.32 23.00 3.13
N LEU A 732 -14.32 22.87 4.02
CA LEU A 732 -14.03 21.64 4.78
C LEU A 732 -15.27 21.20 5.59
N LEU A 733 -15.86 22.10 6.36
CA LEU A 733 -17.00 21.77 7.21
C LEU A 733 -18.30 21.50 6.43
N LYS A 734 -18.40 21.96 5.19
CA LYS A 734 -19.54 21.73 4.29
C LYS A 734 -19.30 20.59 3.29
N ALA A 735 -18.14 19.97 3.31
CA ALA A 735 -17.80 18.91 2.36
C ALA A 735 -18.79 17.74 2.44
N GLN A 736 -19.41 17.38 1.31
CA GLN A 736 -20.39 16.29 1.24
C GLN A 736 -19.76 14.94 0.90
N GLY A 737 -18.50 14.93 0.47
CA GLY A 737 -17.80 13.73 0.06
C GLY A 737 -16.39 13.64 0.62
N GLU A 738 -15.86 12.42 0.77
CA GLU A 738 -14.54 12.19 1.32
C GLU A 738 -13.42 12.84 0.50
N GLN A 739 -13.55 12.89 -0.82
CA GLN A 739 -12.54 13.50 -1.69
C GLN A 739 -12.30 14.97 -1.32
N ASP A 740 -13.36 15.76 -1.20
CA ASP A 740 -13.27 17.17 -0.82
C ASP A 740 -12.83 17.34 0.63
N LEU A 741 -13.34 16.50 1.53
CA LEU A 741 -12.94 16.52 2.93
C LEU A 741 -11.41 16.38 3.10
N TRP A 742 -10.81 15.40 2.44
CA TRP A 742 -9.35 15.19 2.48
C TRP A 742 -8.58 16.29 1.76
N LEU A 743 -9.09 16.80 0.64
CA LEU A 743 -8.46 17.89 -0.12
C LEU A 743 -8.37 19.17 0.73
N TYR A 744 -9.48 19.60 1.32
CA TYR A 744 -9.47 20.81 2.16
C TYR A 744 -8.71 20.62 3.47
N ALA A 745 -8.76 19.42 4.07
CA ALA A 745 -7.98 19.10 5.26
C ALA A 745 -6.48 19.23 4.98
N ARG A 746 -6.00 18.67 3.87
CA ARG A 746 -4.59 18.77 3.42
C ARG A 746 -4.21 20.22 3.11
N ALA A 747 -5.04 20.94 2.36
CA ALA A 747 -4.80 22.33 2.01
C ALA A 747 -4.62 23.20 3.25
N LEU A 748 -5.55 23.15 4.21
CA LEU A 748 -5.47 23.90 5.47
C LEU A 748 -4.25 23.53 6.31
N SER A 749 -3.93 22.22 6.40
CA SER A 749 -2.80 21.71 7.18
C SER A 749 -1.45 22.13 6.61
N SER A 750 -1.38 22.44 5.31
CA SER A 750 -0.14 22.91 4.66
C SER A 750 0.16 24.39 4.87
N ASN A 751 -0.70 25.16 5.56
CA ASN A 751 -0.54 26.59 5.75
C ASN A 751 0.78 26.93 6.47
N ARG A 752 1.43 28.03 6.06
CA ARG A 752 2.73 28.46 6.59
C ARG A 752 2.63 29.33 7.85
N ASP A 753 1.45 29.91 8.11
CA ASP A 753 1.24 30.76 9.30
C ASP A 753 1.06 29.87 10.55
N PRO A 754 1.91 30.00 11.57
CA PRO A 754 1.82 29.20 12.77
C PRO A 754 0.55 29.44 13.58
N ALA A 755 -0.09 30.60 13.46
CA ALA A 755 -1.37 30.87 14.12
C ALA A 755 -2.51 30.10 13.44
N LEU A 756 -2.53 30.04 12.10
CA LEU A 756 -3.49 29.26 11.34
C LEU A 756 -3.25 27.76 11.50
N ALA A 757 -2.00 27.32 11.53
CA ALA A 757 -1.64 25.91 11.81
C ALA A 757 -2.16 25.45 13.19
N ARG A 758 -2.08 26.27 14.26
CA ARG A 758 -2.68 25.96 15.58
C ARG A 758 -4.19 25.77 15.49
N ARG A 759 -4.86 26.55 14.66
CA ARG A 759 -6.31 26.40 14.46
C ARG A 759 -6.66 25.07 13.78
N VAL A 760 -5.83 24.61 12.84
CA VAL A 760 -6.00 23.28 12.21
C VAL A 760 -5.79 22.18 13.26
N LEU A 761 -4.77 22.29 14.11
CA LEU A 761 -4.58 21.34 15.21
C LEU A 761 -5.82 21.25 16.11
N ALA A 762 -6.41 22.39 16.48
CA ALA A 762 -7.63 22.42 17.29
C ALA A 762 -8.83 21.78 16.58
N LEU A 763 -8.91 21.83 15.25
CA LEU A 763 -9.97 21.15 14.48
C LEU A 763 -9.90 19.62 14.64
N SER A 764 -8.73 19.03 14.90
CA SER A 764 -8.58 17.59 15.08
C SER A 764 -9.35 17.01 16.26
N LEU A 765 -9.68 17.85 17.24
CA LEU A 765 -10.43 17.48 18.45
C LEU A 765 -11.94 17.77 18.33
N ARG A 766 -12.37 18.45 17.27
CA ARG A 766 -13.77 18.84 17.11
C ARG A 766 -14.63 17.69 16.60
N SER A 767 -15.82 17.51 17.17
CA SER A 767 -16.75 16.44 16.81
C SER A 767 -17.37 16.60 15.41
N GLU A 768 -17.32 17.81 14.83
CA GLU A 768 -17.85 18.10 13.49
C GLU A 768 -17.01 17.45 12.37
N LEU A 769 -15.75 17.14 12.63
CA LEU A 769 -14.93 16.40 11.69
C LEU A 769 -15.00 14.89 11.95
N PRO A 770 -15.18 14.10 10.91
CA PRO A 770 -15.28 12.65 11.06
C PRO A 770 -13.94 12.02 11.46
N ASN A 771 -14.03 10.88 12.14
CA ASN A 771 -12.89 10.18 12.70
C ASN A 771 -11.89 9.63 11.65
N ASN A 772 -12.29 9.51 10.39
CA ASN A 772 -11.37 9.10 9.32
C ASN A 772 -10.41 10.23 8.87
N VAL A 773 -10.67 11.50 9.24
CA VAL A 773 -9.82 12.65 8.87
C VAL A 773 -9.23 13.35 10.09
N ALA A 774 -10.05 13.65 11.08
CA ALA A 774 -9.67 14.50 12.22
C ALA A 774 -8.35 14.09 12.91
N PRO A 775 -8.10 12.84 13.31
CA PRO A 775 -6.88 12.46 14.03
C PRO A 775 -5.60 12.58 13.18
N TRP A 776 -5.73 12.78 11.86
CA TRP A 776 -4.59 12.89 10.93
C TRP A 776 -4.18 14.33 10.64
N LEU A 777 -5.00 15.32 11.01
CA LEU A 777 -4.65 16.73 10.81
C LEU A 777 -3.30 17.10 11.45
N PRO A 778 -2.98 16.69 12.71
CA PRO A 778 -1.67 16.99 13.29
C PRO A 778 -0.52 16.40 12.48
N GLY A 779 -0.66 15.18 11.93
CA GLY A 779 0.32 14.59 11.03
C GLY A 779 0.57 15.46 9.80
N MET A 780 -0.50 15.91 9.13
CA MET A 780 -0.41 16.79 7.97
C MET A 780 0.22 18.15 8.30
N VAL A 781 -0.08 18.74 9.47
CA VAL A 781 0.57 19.98 9.94
C VAL A 781 2.06 19.74 10.18
N GLY A 782 2.42 18.58 10.72
CA GLY A 782 3.80 18.15 10.97
C GLY A 782 4.65 17.93 9.72
N GLU A 783 4.05 17.81 8.53
CA GLU A 783 4.78 17.77 7.25
C GLU A 783 5.54 19.09 6.95
N GLN A 784 5.17 20.19 7.62
CA GLN A 784 5.88 21.47 7.53
C GLN A 784 6.99 21.53 8.58
N PRO A 785 8.28 21.64 8.20
CA PRO A 785 9.38 21.69 9.17
C PRO A 785 9.22 22.76 10.25
N ALA A 786 8.66 23.92 9.88
CA ALA A 786 8.41 25.03 10.81
C ALA A 786 7.35 24.71 11.88
N HIS A 787 6.48 23.73 11.62
CA HIS A 787 5.37 23.37 12.50
C HIS A 787 5.50 22.00 13.15
N ALA A 788 6.50 21.20 12.75
CA ALA A 788 6.70 19.83 13.21
C ALA A 788 6.72 19.70 14.74
N ALA A 789 7.51 20.56 15.42
CA ALA A 789 7.61 20.52 16.88
C ALA A 789 6.29 20.83 17.57
N MET A 790 5.51 21.79 17.04
CA MET A 790 4.18 22.15 17.54
C MET A 790 3.17 21.01 17.33
N ALA A 791 3.14 20.43 16.14
CA ALA A 791 2.25 19.31 15.81
C ALA A 791 2.56 18.06 16.65
N TYR A 792 3.85 17.76 16.82
CA TYR A 792 4.31 16.66 17.65
C TYR A 792 3.89 16.80 19.11
N SER A 793 4.14 17.98 19.71
CA SER A 793 3.74 18.26 21.09
C SER A 793 2.24 18.15 21.26
N PHE A 794 1.48 18.66 20.31
CA PHE A 794 0.01 18.57 20.33
C PHE A 794 -0.48 17.11 20.32
N VAL A 795 0.10 16.24 19.49
CA VAL A 795 -0.23 14.80 19.48
C VAL A 795 0.10 14.15 20.82
N ALA A 796 1.27 14.46 21.40
CA ALA A 796 1.67 13.88 22.68
C ALA A 796 0.78 14.33 23.85
N GLU A 797 0.32 15.58 23.84
CA GLU A 797 -0.59 16.16 24.85
C GLU A 797 -2.00 15.61 24.74
N HIS A 798 -2.52 15.41 23.51
CA HIS A 798 -3.87 14.93 23.23
C HIS A 798 -3.92 13.46 22.80
N TRP A 799 -2.92 12.67 23.18
CA TRP A 799 -2.78 11.28 22.73
C TRP A 799 -4.01 10.43 22.95
N ALA A 800 -4.60 10.46 24.15
CA ALA A 800 -5.74 9.60 24.50
C ALA A 800 -6.95 9.86 23.58
N GLU A 801 -7.29 11.13 23.38
CA GLU A 801 -8.43 11.53 22.54
C GLU A 801 -8.17 11.20 21.06
N LEU A 802 -7.00 11.53 20.53
CA LEU A 802 -6.63 11.24 19.15
C LEU A 802 -6.52 9.74 18.89
N ALA A 803 -5.98 8.96 19.84
CA ALA A 803 -5.88 7.51 19.73
C ALA A 803 -7.25 6.82 19.76
N GLU A 804 -8.18 7.28 20.58
CA GLU A 804 -9.57 6.81 20.57
C GLU A 804 -10.22 7.08 19.20
N ARG A 805 -10.11 8.30 18.69
CA ARG A 805 -10.62 8.67 17.36
C ARG A 805 -9.94 7.92 16.22
N ALA A 806 -8.63 7.68 16.30
CA ALA A 806 -7.87 6.91 15.31
C ALA A 806 -8.29 5.44 15.28
N GLY A 807 -8.60 4.84 16.41
CA GLY A 807 -8.97 3.43 16.52
C GLY A 807 -7.80 2.48 16.24
N ASP A 808 -8.11 1.17 16.14
CA ASP A 808 -7.11 0.11 16.02
C ASP A 808 -6.92 -0.43 14.60
N MET A 809 -7.70 0.03 13.63
CA MET A 809 -7.64 -0.47 12.26
C MET A 809 -6.22 -0.36 11.70
N PHE A 810 -5.63 -1.49 11.30
CA PHE A 810 -4.27 -1.57 10.75
C PHE A 810 -3.21 -0.81 11.59
N GLY A 811 -3.34 -0.84 12.91
CA GLY A 811 -2.43 -0.14 13.81
C GLY A 811 -2.48 1.39 13.69
N SER A 812 -3.62 1.96 13.29
CA SER A 812 -3.77 3.40 12.99
C SER A 812 -3.25 4.31 14.11
N ARG A 813 -3.56 4.01 15.39
CA ARG A 813 -3.09 4.82 16.51
C ARG A 813 -1.57 4.86 16.62
N ALA A 814 -0.88 3.80 16.18
CA ALA A 814 0.58 3.73 16.22
C ALA A 814 1.26 4.72 15.28
N TRP A 815 0.54 5.27 14.30
CA TRP A 815 1.02 6.25 13.34
C TRP A 815 0.84 7.71 13.78
N LEU A 816 0.14 8.01 14.85
CA LEU A 816 -0.17 9.40 15.25
C LEU A 816 1.11 10.23 15.48
N LEU A 817 2.01 9.80 16.37
CA LEU A 817 3.29 10.48 16.61
C LEU A 817 4.23 10.41 15.41
N PRO A 818 4.46 9.21 14.79
CA PRO A 818 5.28 9.12 13.60
C PRO A 818 4.82 10.04 12.47
N SER A 819 3.53 10.15 12.20
CA SER A 819 3.03 11.04 11.14
C SER A 819 3.35 12.52 11.37
N ALA A 820 3.35 12.98 12.63
CA ALA A 820 3.72 14.35 12.98
C ALA A 820 5.23 14.60 13.01
N SER A 821 6.05 13.57 12.71
CA SER A 821 7.52 13.60 12.86
C SER A 821 8.30 13.58 11.56
N HIS A 822 7.65 13.37 10.42
CA HIS A 822 8.31 13.14 9.13
C HIS A 822 9.26 14.25 8.67
N SER A 823 9.01 15.48 9.07
CA SER A 823 9.82 16.63 8.65
C SER A 823 10.94 17.01 9.64
N PHE A 824 11.13 16.26 10.72
CA PHE A 824 12.29 16.43 11.58
C PHE A 824 13.58 16.01 10.86
N ASN A 825 14.68 16.71 11.16
CA ASN A 825 15.98 16.50 10.52
C ASN A 825 17.15 16.55 11.54
N ASP A 826 16.89 16.13 12.78
CA ASP A 826 17.90 16.07 13.85
C ASP A 826 17.77 14.78 14.68
N LEU A 827 18.91 14.29 15.21
CA LEU A 827 18.97 13.04 15.97
C LEU A 827 18.23 13.10 17.31
N ALA A 828 18.11 14.28 17.93
CA ALA A 828 17.40 14.42 19.20
C ALA A 828 15.90 14.19 19.00
N ALA A 829 15.33 14.65 17.89
CA ALA A 829 13.95 14.36 17.53
C ALA A 829 13.71 12.87 17.28
N ALA A 830 14.65 12.19 16.62
CA ALA A 830 14.59 10.74 16.41
C ALA A 830 14.56 9.96 17.74
N GLN A 831 15.41 10.33 18.69
CA GLN A 831 15.46 9.72 20.03
C GLN A 831 14.18 9.99 20.83
N ARG A 832 13.67 11.22 20.78
CA ARG A 832 12.41 11.60 21.44
C ARG A 832 11.22 10.79 20.87
N LEU A 833 11.13 10.64 19.55
CA LEU A 833 10.08 9.85 18.94
C LEU A 833 10.08 8.40 19.45
N ARG A 834 11.24 7.75 19.54
CA ARG A 834 11.35 6.38 20.09
C ARG A 834 10.85 6.30 21.53
N ALA A 835 11.27 7.24 22.39
CA ALA A 835 10.90 7.24 23.80
C ALA A 835 9.40 7.49 24.01
N ASP A 836 8.84 8.48 23.34
CA ASP A 836 7.43 8.84 23.48
C ASP A 836 6.51 7.77 22.88
N GLN A 837 6.91 7.18 21.77
CA GLN A 837 6.16 6.09 21.14
C GLN A 837 6.06 4.87 22.07
N GLN A 838 7.18 4.47 22.69
CA GLN A 838 7.18 3.37 23.65
C GLN A 838 6.29 3.69 24.86
N ARG A 839 6.29 4.92 25.32
CA ARG A 839 5.50 5.37 26.48
C ARG A 839 4.01 5.43 26.17
N LEU A 840 3.61 5.89 24.97
CA LEU A 840 2.23 6.20 24.61
C LEU A 840 1.54 5.05 23.87
N ALA A 841 2.22 4.39 22.93
CA ALA A 841 1.66 3.36 22.08
C ALA A 841 2.13 1.92 22.42
N GLY A 842 3.17 1.78 23.25
CA GLY A 842 3.71 0.48 23.64
C GLY A 842 4.35 -0.30 22.49
N ALA A 843 4.45 -1.63 22.64
CA ALA A 843 5.07 -2.52 21.66
C ALA A 843 4.43 -2.48 20.25
N PRO A 844 3.09 -2.41 20.08
CA PRO A 844 2.47 -2.28 18.76
C PRO A 844 2.89 -1.01 17.99
N GLY A 845 3.35 0.03 18.71
CA GLY A 845 3.84 1.27 18.08
C GLY A 845 5.29 1.23 17.59
N ALA A 846 6.04 0.17 17.84
CA ALA A 846 7.48 0.14 17.59
C ALA A 846 7.84 0.21 16.09
N ALA A 847 7.13 -0.49 15.23
CA ALA A 847 7.44 -0.53 13.80
C ALA A 847 7.23 0.81 13.08
N PRO A 848 6.09 1.53 13.22
CA PRO A 848 5.93 2.87 12.67
C PRO A 848 7.00 3.86 13.17
N ALA A 849 7.30 3.85 14.46
CA ALA A 849 8.33 4.73 15.03
C ALA A 849 9.72 4.43 14.48
N ALA A 850 10.10 3.15 14.36
CA ALA A 850 11.39 2.75 13.81
C ALA A 850 11.56 3.23 12.37
N ARG A 851 10.49 3.15 11.55
CA ARG A 851 10.48 3.61 10.15
C ARG A 851 10.75 5.12 10.06
N VAL A 852 9.96 5.91 10.76
CA VAL A 852 10.10 7.38 10.70
C VAL A 852 11.40 7.83 11.35
N THR A 853 11.86 7.16 12.41
CA THR A 853 13.15 7.43 13.02
C THR A 853 14.31 7.23 12.03
N ALA A 854 14.31 6.12 11.27
CA ALA A 854 15.34 5.88 10.25
C ALA A 854 15.35 6.98 9.17
N GLN A 855 14.17 7.49 8.78
CA GLN A 855 14.05 8.62 7.86
C GLN A 855 14.64 9.91 8.45
N ILE A 856 14.33 10.24 9.70
CA ILE A 856 14.86 11.42 10.40
C ILE A 856 16.40 11.32 10.51
N GLU A 857 16.92 10.15 10.84
CA GLU A 857 18.35 9.90 10.91
C GLU A 857 19.04 10.11 9.56
N LEU A 858 18.45 9.63 8.46
CA LEU A 858 18.95 9.88 7.12
C LEU A 858 18.93 11.38 6.76
N GLN A 859 17.85 12.08 7.09
CA GLN A 859 17.75 13.54 6.87
C GLN A 859 18.84 14.29 7.67
N SER A 860 19.09 13.89 8.93
CA SER A 860 20.14 14.45 9.76
C SER A 860 21.54 14.21 9.17
N GLN A 861 21.83 12.98 8.73
CA GLN A 861 23.12 12.65 8.11
C GLN A 861 23.36 13.45 6.81
N VAL A 862 22.34 13.59 5.97
CA VAL A 862 22.44 14.41 4.75
C VAL A 862 22.62 15.89 5.12
N ARG A 863 21.88 16.40 6.10
CA ARG A 863 22.02 17.77 6.60
C ARG A 863 23.45 18.05 7.06
N GLU A 864 24.00 17.21 7.93
CA GLU A 864 25.34 17.38 8.47
C GLU A 864 26.43 17.36 7.39
N ARG A 865 26.29 16.44 6.42
CA ARG A 865 27.25 16.24 5.35
C ARG A 865 27.18 17.33 4.28
N GLU A 866 25.98 17.81 3.94
CA GLU A 866 25.72 18.56 2.72
C GLU A 866 25.38 20.04 2.94
N SER A 867 25.01 20.48 4.17
CA SER A 867 24.49 21.84 4.42
C SER A 867 25.42 22.97 3.97
N GLU A 868 26.73 22.78 4.02
CA GLU A 868 27.72 23.79 3.53
C GLU A 868 28.23 23.47 2.12
N ARG A 869 28.40 22.17 1.82
CA ARG A 869 28.97 21.73 0.53
C ARG A 869 28.07 22.07 -0.65
N LEU A 870 26.74 22.02 -0.46
CA LEU A 870 25.78 22.23 -1.53
C LEU A 870 25.56 23.69 -1.91
N ILE A 871 25.91 24.68 -1.08
CA ILE A 871 25.61 26.09 -1.36
C ILE A 871 26.12 26.49 -2.75
N LYS A 872 27.42 26.30 -2.99
CA LYS A 872 28.05 26.67 -4.28
C LYS A 872 27.53 25.85 -5.44
N ALA A 873 27.28 24.55 -5.23
CA ALA A 873 26.74 23.67 -6.26
C ALA A 873 25.33 24.10 -6.67
N LEU A 874 24.44 24.38 -5.71
CA LEU A 874 23.09 24.85 -5.94
C LEU A 874 23.03 26.20 -6.64
N GLU A 875 23.90 27.14 -6.25
CA GLU A 875 24.04 28.42 -6.94
C GLU A 875 24.52 28.26 -8.38
N ALA A 876 25.48 27.34 -8.60
CA ALA A 876 25.97 27.05 -9.95
C ALA A 876 24.86 26.39 -10.80
N THR A 877 24.13 25.43 -10.25
CA THR A 877 22.98 24.79 -10.86
C THR A 877 21.93 25.82 -11.26
N ALA A 878 21.54 26.72 -10.34
CA ALA A 878 20.57 27.77 -10.62
C ALA A 878 21.03 28.75 -11.73
N ARG A 879 22.31 29.15 -11.73
CA ARG A 879 22.87 29.98 -12.81
C ARG A 879 22.83 29.30 -14.17
N LEU A 880 23.24 28.01 -14.18
CA LEU A 880 23.25 27.21 -15.42
C LEU A 880 21.84 27.03 -16.01
N LEU A 881 20.86 26.74 -15.16
CA LEU A 881 19.47 26.59 -15.60
C LEU A 881 18.91 27.89 -16.15
N ARG A 882 19.14 29.03 -15.47
CA ARG A 882 18.69 30.36 -15.97
C ARG A 882 19.37 30.81 -17.25
N SER A 883 20.64 30.45 -17.49
CA SER A 883 21.35 30.83 -18.72
C SER A 883 20.89 30.06 -19.96
N ARG A 884 20.06 29.05 -19.80
CA ARG A 884 19.50 28.19 -20.86
C ARG A 884 18.07 28.56 -21.23
N LEU A 885 17.44 29.44 -20.46
CA LEU A 885 16.17 30.11 -20.73
C LEU A 885 16.44 31.41 -21.56
#